data_3c9598f5e6e8f370206e1b6b63b0a690
#
_entry.id   3c9598f5e6e8f370206e1b6b63b0a690
#
_cell.length_a   1.000
_cell.length_b   1.000
_cell.length_c   1.000
_cell.angle_alpha   90.00
_cell.angle_beta   90.00
_cell.angle_gamma   90.00
#
_symmetry.space_group_name_H-M   'P 1'
#
loop_
_entity.id
_entity.type
_entity.pdbx_description
1 polymer ?
#
loop_
_entity_poly.entity_id
_entity_poly.type
_entity_poly.pdbx_seq_one_letter_code
_entity_poly.pdbx_strand_id
1 'polypeptide(L)'
;MQLFVTCAKDADAREVANATKQAGAKVRVVKGNLIVLDIPYSKLEALAEVKGVEIINMPPKMSKKTDVTRQVTQAEEVIDGSAPQLPQAYTGKGVIVGIIDRGFDLTHPMFKDKDGKLRIKGYYSQGNKTLNGDSVIITFDDGQRDTLSGSAFYKPEDLLDTLKVKDVGGSHGSHCLSIAAGSILSDVKGTAGKALGGIAPEADILICNNYQSELGFNAWGVVESIYFLQSEAENAEKPLVASLSQNSHWGWHDGMSDVARYLGFFCKDANLALMLCASNEGGYGSYINEKINAGDTLRLVPYGNYSDNYLWGGMKTEKQVMFEIGIVNLSENKEYYRIPITFSNDGIVDEDGEGGNGVWFNFTDDKQELSRKEAAAKREFQKYIRGGNVDIFCYLNQAYDENYNVYTYTEVSISQTGTEWIDDRDENGDPIEWGFNLYLVPQEDTELHAWGDQGLNLLAVKANGEEVKGTNKCSVGDFNTSGEPVSIGAWCANDKIKYEGTEAQETGETAGDVAFFSSYGTDLAGHKHPDVCAPGTNVVAAYNSFDPDVESWAIYQRKGYNGQFTGQTEKRDYLWGTNSGTSMSTPAAAGIVALWMQAANDMGKTLTCQDIKDIIAHSSDTDEFTEASPERFGHGKINAYKGLLYVLDMETSIPTLSKEQPRNVSFRVTGDIVYADGAEDGTPVAIYNLKGVLVRETVIEGGTISTGGLPKGVYALQLGKLGSTLIRK
;
A
#
# COMPACT_ATOMS: atom_id res chain seq x y z
N MET A 1 17.98 25.85 -19.04
CA MET A 1 17.48 25.54 -17.69
C MET A 1 17.08 26.82 -16.98
N GLN A 2 16.07 26.77 -16.13
CA GLN A 2 15.62 27.88 -15.30
C GLN A 2 16.30 27.79 -13.94
N LEU A 3 16.79 28.92 -13.42
CA LEU A 3 17.52 28.96 -12.15
C LEU A 3 17.09 30.13 -11.29
N PHE A 4 17.20 29.95 -9.97
CA PHE A 4 17.19 31.04 -8.99
C PHE A 4 18.64 31.37 -8.62
N VAL A 5 18.98 32.64 -8.70
CA VAL A 5 20.28 33.16 -8.29
C VAL A 5 20.09 34.07 -7.09
N THR A 6 20.79 33.82 -6.00
CA THR A 6 20.87 34.73 -4.85
C THR A 6 22.16 35.54 -4.99
N CYS A 7 22.02 36.84 -4.92
CA CYS A 7 23.16 37.77 -4.96
C CYS A 7 23.80 37.87 -3.57
N ALA A 8 25.09 38.09 -3.55
CA ALA A 8 25.84 38.39 -2.33
C ALA A 8 25.25 39.62 -1.60
N LYS A 9 25.37 39.61 -0.27
CA LYS A 9 24.71 40.60 0.61
C LYS A 9 24.99 42.04 0.24
N ASP A 10 26.17 42.33 -0.27
CA ASP A 10 26.63 43.69 -0.61
C ASP A 10 26.62 43.95 -2.13
N ALA A 11 26.05 43.07 -2.93
CA ALA A 11 25.95 43.19 -4.38
C ALA A 11 24.66 43.85 -4.82
N ASP A 12 24.72 44.76 -5.82
CA ASP A 12 23.52 45.27 -6.48
C ASP A 12 22.96 44.19 -7.43
N ALA A 13 21.79 43.65 -7.10
CA ALA A 13 21.16 42.60 -7.88
C ALA A 13 20.88 42.98 -9.34
N ARG A 14 20.73 44.28 -9.67
CA ARG A 14 20.55 44.75 -11.06
C ARG A 14 21.85 44.70 -11.83
N GLU A 15 22.99 45.06 -11.18
CA GLU A 15 24.31 44.94 -11.78
C GLU A 15 24.66 43.44 -12.00
N VAL A 16 24.41 42.60 -11.02
CA VAL A 16 24.59 41.16 -11.14
C VAL A 16 23.71 40.57 -12.25
N ALA A 17 22.43 40.98 -12.35
CA ALA A 17 21.54 40.56 -13.44
C ALA A 17 22.06 40.98 -14.81
N ASN A 18 22.66 42.14 -14.95
CA ASN A 18 23.25 42.59 -16.22
C ASN A 18 24.53 41.77 -16.54
N ALA A 19 25.34 41.44 -15.54
CA ALA A 19 26.50 40.57 -15.73
C ALA A 19 26.10 39.12 -16.10
N THR A 20 25.03 38.59 -15.51
CA THR A 20 24.50 37.26 -15.91
C THR A 20 24.02 37.21 -17.34
N LYS A 21 23.45 38.32 -17.87
CA LYS A 21 23.12 38.42 -19.31
C LYS A 21 24.33 38.33 -20.22
N GLN A 22 25.45 38.94 -19.81
CA GLN A 22 26.73 38.85 -20.56
C GLN A 22 27.29 37.45 -20.53
N ALA A 23 27.03 36.68 -19.45
CA ALA A 23 27.38 35.25 -19.33
C ALA A 23 26.45 34.33 -20.15
N GLY A 24 25.44 34.92 -20.82
CA GLY A 24 24.52 34.17 -21.72
C GLY A 24 23.18 33.80 -21.09
N ALA A 25 22.83 34.39 -19.94
CA ALA A 25 21.53 34.16 -19.30
C ALA A 25 20.45 35.11 -19.86
N LYS A 26 19.19 34.66 -19.86
CA LYS A 26 18.01 35.47 -20.07
C LYS A 26 17.34 35.75 -18.74
N VAL A 27 17.56 36.95 -18.18
CA VAL A 27 16.95 37.34 -16.91
C VAL A 27 15.44 37.55 -17.07
N ARG A 28 14.65 36.92 -16.19
CA ARG A 28 13.19 37.02 -16.17
C ARG A 28 12.68 37.96 -15.08
N VAL A 29 13.23 37.85 -13.86
CA VAL A 29 12.78 38.61 -12.69
C VAL A 29 14.00 38.97 -11.85
N VAL A 30 13.99 40.21 -11.31
CA VAL A 30 14.93 40.68 -10.27
C VAL A 30 14.10 41.31 -9.16
N LYS A 31 14.22 40.77 -7.94
CA LYS A 31 13.55 41.34 -6.78
C LYS A 31 14.36 41.10 -5.50
N GLY A 32 14.66 42.19 -4.81
CA GLY A 32 15.58 42.10 -3.65
C GLY A 32 16.97 41.63 -4.12
N ASN A 33 17.51 40.62 -3.42
CA ASN A 33 18.76 39.98 -3.79
C ASN A 33 18.57 38.72 -4.67
N LEU A 34 17.38 38.46 -5.20
CA LEU A 34 17.03 37.28 -5.99
C LEU A 34 16.87 37.63 -7.47
N ILE A 35 17.42 36.76 -8.32
CA ILE A 35 17.30 36.83 -9.79
C ILE A 35 16.76 35.49 -10.28
N VAL A 36 15.70 35.52 -11.08
CA VAL A 36 15.20 34.36 -11.86
C VAL A 36 15.68 34.52 -13.30
N LEU A 37 16.33 33.47 -13.80
CA LEU A 37 16.90 33.51 -15.15
C LEU A 37 16.83 32.17 -15.87
N ASP A 38 16.88 32.21 -17.21
CA ASP A 38 17.13 31.03 -18.05
C ASP A 38 18.57 31.07 -18.54
N ILE A 39 19.22 29.90 -18.56
CA ILE A 39 20.56 29.78 -19.10
C ILE A 39 20.76 28.39 -19.75
N PRO A 40 21.49 28.30 -20.89
CA PRO A 40 21.92 27.01 -21.41
C PRO A 40 22.82 26.28 -20.40
N TYR A 41 22.70 24.97 -20.30
CA TYR A 41 23.53 24.15 -19.39
C TYR A 41 25.02 24.39 -19.60
N SER A 42 25.45 24.50 -20.87
CA SER A 42 26.85 24.79 -21.26
C SER A 42 27.39 26.13 -20.77
N LYS A 43 26.55 26.99 -20.20
CA LYS A 43 26.91 28.34 -19.70
C LYS A 43 26.81 28.46 -18.19
N LEU A 44 26.54 27.32 -17.50
CA LEU A 44 26.38 27.32 -16.03
C LEU A 44 27.65 27.72 -15.29
N GLU A 45 28.80 27.26 -15.78
CA GLU A 45 30.10 27.66 -15.23
C GLU A 45 30.35 29.18 -15.36
N ALA A 46 30.02 29.74 -16.53
CA ALA A 46 30.14 31.18 -16.75
C ALA A 46 29.20 31.99 -15.84
N LEU A 47 28.02 31.45 -15.51
CA LEU A 47 27.09 32.06 -14.56
C LEU A 47 27.68 32.03 -13.13
N ALA A 48 28.28 30.93 -12.72
CA ALA A 48 28.92 30.81 -11.41
C ALA A 48 30.13 31.73 -11.22
N GLU A 49 30.73 32.18 -12.32
CA GLU A 49 31.84 33.12 -12.33
C GLU A 49 31.43 34.60 -12.25
N VAL A 50 30.16 34.87 -12.37
CA VAL A 50 29.67 36.26 -12.30
C VAL A 50 29.87 36.81 -10.91
N LYS A 51 30.63 37.92 -10.81
CA LYS A 51 30.88 38.58 -9.52
C LYS A 51 29.54 39.01 -8.90
N GLY A 52 29.32 38.65 -7.63
CA GLY A 52 28.11 38.97 -6.90
C GLY A 52 27.02 37.86 -6.97
N VAL A 53 27.24 36.79 -7.70
CA VAL A 53 26.46 35.54 -7.57
C VAL A 53 26.99 34.79 -6.38
N GLU A 54 26.13 34.49 -5.39
CA GLU A 54 26.48 33.78 -4.19
C GLU A 54 25.94 32.35 -4.21
N ILE A 55 24.65 32.17 -4.58
CA ILE A 55 24.00 30.87 -4.64
C ILE A 55 23.25 30.72 -5.96
N ILE A 56 23.37 29.56 -6.58
CA ILE A 56 22.59 29.15 -7.76
C ILE A 56 21.76 27.93 -7.37
N ASN A 57 20.45 28.08 -7.35
CA ASN A 57 19.50 27.02 -7.06
C ASN A 57 18.68 26.65 -8.29
N MET A 58 18.44 25.36 -8.48
CA MET A 58 17.38 24.95 -9.38
C MET A 58 16.03 25.21 -8.70
N PRO A 59 15.03 25.78 -9.42
CA PRO A 59 13.68 25.83 -8.87
C PRO A 59 13.24 24.43 -8.56
N PRO A 60 12.53 24.19 -7.42
CA PRO A 60 11.89 22.93 -7.18
C PRO A 60 11.00 22.60 -8.38
N LYS A 61 11.06 21.37 -8.87
CA LYS A 61 10.15 20.93 -9.95
C LYS A 61 8.72 21.09 -9.41
N MET A 62 8.02 22.10 -9.87
CA MET A 62 6.59 22.22 -9.64
C MET A 62 5.91 21.26 -10.60
N SER A 63 5.60 20.06 -10.14
CA SER A 63 4.78 19.11 -10.88
C SER A 63 3.35 19.62 -10.93
N LYS A 64 2.77 19.68 -12.12
CA LYS A 64 1.31 19.76 -12.29
C LYS A 64 0.77 18.41 -11.83
N LYS A 65 0.05 18.37 -10.72
CA LYS A 65 -0.38 17.18 -10.02
C LYS A 65 -1.64 16.59 -10.63
N THR A 66 -1.50 15.61 -11.50
CA THR A 66 -2.61 14.74 -11.95
C THR A 66 -2.03 13.56 -12.75
N ASP A 67 -2.50 12.32 -12.51
CA ASP A 67 -1.95 11.03 -13.00
C ASP A 67 -0.48 10.84 -12.64
N VAL A 68 -0.22 10.90 -11.35
CA VAL A 68 1.05 11.31 -10.80
C VAL A 68 1.87 10.12 -10.32
N THR A 69 1.27 8.93 -10.19
CA THR A 69 1.94 7.77 -9.59
C THR A 69 3.31 7.50 -10.20
N ARG A 70 3.41 7.42 -11.54
CA ARG A 70 4.70 7.20 -12.22
C ARG A 70 5.68 8.35 -12.06
N GLN A 71 5.17 9.60 -11.97
CA GLN A 71 6.03 10.80 -11.87
C GLN A 71 6.60 10.98 -10.47
N VAL A 72 5.74 10.87 -9.44
CA VAL A 72 6.17 11.10 -8.05
C VAL A 72 7.05 9.99 -7.54
N THR A 73 6.94 8.79 -8.09
CA THR A 73 7.82 7.66 -7.80
C THR A 73 9.06 7.60 -8.68
N GLN A 74 9.24 8.57 -9.60
CA GLN A 74 10.30 8.59 -10.62
C GLN A 74 10.32 7.34 -11.54
N ALA A 75 9.19 6.66 -11.68
CA ALA A 75 9.06 5.53 -12.58
C ALA A 75 8.96 5.95 -14.06
N GLU A 76 8.42 7.15 -14.36
CA GLU A 76 8.27 7.65 -15.73
C GLU A 76 9.62 7.72 -16.46
N GLU A 77 10.63 8.32 -15.80
CA GLU A 77 11.96 8.47 -16.38
C GLU A 77 12.70 7.13 -16.50
N VAL A 78 12.36 6.14 -15.66
CA VAL A 78 12.89 4.79 -15.75
C VAL A 78 12.29 4.05 -16.95
N ILE A 79 10.97 4.17 -17.14
CA ILE A 79 10.22 3.47 -18.19
C ILE A 79 10.55 4.02 -19.58
N ASP A 80 10.71 5.33 -19.73
CA ASP A 80 11.03 5.95 -21.00
C ASP A 80 12.54 6.02 -21.29
N GLY A 81 13.38 5.59 -20.34
CA GLY A 81 14.83 5.58 -20.47
C GLY A 81 15.49 6.95 -20.39
N SER A 82 14.76 7.99 -19.96
CA SER A 82 15.29 9.35 -19.80
C SER A 82 16.00 9.60 -18.47
N ALA A 83 15.89 8.65 -17.52
CA ALA A 83 16.57 8.75 -16.24
C ALA A 83 18.09 8.76 -16.43
N PRO A 84 18.82 9.75 -15.87
CA PRO A 84 20.27 9.82 -16.01
C PRO A 84 20.92 8.56 -15.38
N GLN A 85 22.05 8.13 -15.96
CA GLN A 85 22.86 6.99 -15.53
C GLN A 85 22.30 5.59 -15.85
N LEU A 86 21.02 5.44 -16.19
CA LEU A 86 20.50 4.13 -16.56
C LEU A 86 21.05 3.68 -17.92
N PRO A 87 21.46 2.40 -18.05
CA PRO A 87 21.98 1.86 -19.30
C PRO A 87 20.89 1.65 -20.35
N GLN A 88 19.64 1.53 -19.93
CA GLN A 88 18.47 1.28 -20.77
C GLN A 88 17.18 1.69 -20.04
N ALA A 89 16.06 1.63 -20.76
CA ALA A 89 14.73 1.69 -20.16
C ALA A 89 14.40 0.36 -19.45
N TYR A 90 13.72 0.45 -18.30
CA TYR A 90 13.21 -0.71 -17.58
C TYR A 90 11.68 -0.61 -17.52
N THR A 91 10.99 -1.60 -18.01
CA THR A 91 9.54 -1.61 -18.27
C THR A 91 8.83 -2.79 -17.62
N GLY A 92 9.55 -3.59 -16.83
CA GLY A 92 9.08 -4.87 -16.26
C GLY A 92 9.17 -6.04 -17.24
N LYS A 93 9.82 -5.84 -18.40
CA LYS A 93 9.96 -6.88 -19.42
C LYS A 93 10.72 -8.09 -18.88
N GLY A 94 10.15 -9.29 -19.07
CA GLY A 94 10.75 -10.54 -18.58
C GLY A 94 10.42 -10.87 -17.13
N VAL A 95 9.61 -10.03 -16.47
CA VAL A 95 9.08 -10.26 -15.12
C VAL A 95 7.60 -10.59 -15.23
N ILE A 96 7.10 -11.41 -14.32
CA ILE A 96 5.68 -11.67 -14.14
C ILE A 96 5.15 -10.77 -13.01
N VAL A 97 4.06 -10.05 -13.30
CA VAL A 97 3.25 -9.37 -12.28
C VAL A 97 1.99 -10.21 -12.07
N GLY A 98 1.86 -10.76 -10.87
CA GLY A 98 0.71 -11.53 -10.42
C GLY A 98 -0.23 -10.67 -9.58
N ILE A 99 -1.53 -10.63 -9.90
CA ILE A 99 -2.52 -9.89 -9.12
C ILE A 99 -3.53 -10.87 -8.53
N ILE A 100 -3.70 -10.81 -7.22
CA ILE A 100 -4.70 -11.59 -6.46
C ILE A 100 -5.80 -10.64 -6.05
N ASP A 101 -6.98 -10.74 -6.69
CA ASP A 101 -8.07 -9.79 -6.49
C ASP A 101 -9.39 -10.31 -7.10
N ARG A 102 -10.37 -9.43 -7.29
CA ARG A 102 -11.68 -9.67 -7.96
C ARG A 102 -12.03 -8.53 -8.91
N GLY A 103 -12.96 -8.78 -9.83
CA GLY A 103 -13.49 -7.72 -10.70
C GLY A 103 -12.56 -7.35 -11.86
N PHE A 104 -12.21 -8.35 -12.68
CA PHE A 104 -11.28 -8.19 -13.79
C PHE A 104 -11.99 -8.05 -15.13
N ASP A 105 -11.70 -6.99 -15.88
CA ASP A 105 -12.02 -6.86 -17.31
C ASP A 105 -10.83 -7.28 -18.18
N LEU A 106 -10.79 -8.55 -18.55
CA LEU A 106 -9.70 -9.10 -19.39
C LEU A 106 -9.69 -8.49 -20.80
N THR A 107 -10.75 -7.82 -21.21
CA THR A 107 -10.88 -7.21 -22.53
C THR A 107 -10.30 -5.80 -22.59
N HIS A 108 -10.05 -5.19 -21.42
CA HIS A 108 -9.63 -3.80 -21.33
C HIS A 108 -8.34 -3.52 -22.12
N PRO A 109 -8.25 -2.42 -22.89
CA PRO A 109 -7.10 -2.14 -23.76
C PRO A 109 -5.78 -1.98 -23.00
N MET A 110 -5.79 -1.65 -21.72
CA MET A 110 -4.59 -1.59 -20.88
C MET A 110 -3.91 -2.95 -20.66
N PHE A 111 -4.54 -4.05 -21.01
CA PHE A 111 -3.98 -5.40 -20.85
C PHE A 111 -3.49 -6.00 -22.16
N LYS A 112 -3.38 -5.18 -23.20
CA LYS A 112 -2.88 -5.54 -24.51
C LYS A 112 -1.57 -4.83 -24.81
N ASP A 113 -0.69 -5.48 -25.57
CA ASP A 113 0.52 -4.86 -26.07
C ASP A 113 0.22 -3.86 -27.23
N LYS A 114 1.24 -3.23 -27.75
CA LYS A 114 1.15 -2.27 -28.88
C LYS A 114 0.59 -2.87 -30.16
N ASP A 115 0.67 -4.20 -30.30
CA ASP A 115 0.17 -4.94 -31.48
C ASP A 115 -1.27 -5.46 -31.23
N GLY A 116 -1.87 -5.11 -30.09
CA GLY A 116 -3.22 -5.50 -29.68
C GLY A 116 -3.31 -6.92 -29.13
N LYS A 117 -2.18 -7.59 -28.90
CA LYS A 117 -2.13 -8.93 -28.33
C LYS A 117 -2.28 -8.86 -26.80
N LEU A 118 -3.02 -9.81 -26.25
CA LEU A 118 -3.23 -9.90 -24.80
C LEU A 118 -1.91 -10.21 -24.07
N ARG A 119 -1.62 -9.45 -23.02
CA ARG A 119 -0.42 -9.64 -22.17
C ARG A 119 -0.69 -10.57 -21.00
N ILE A 120 -1.95 -10.91 -20.72
CA ILE A 120 -2.36 -11.87 -19.68
C ILE A 120 -1.91 -13.26 -20.15
N LYS A 121 -1.07 -13.94 -19.37
CA LYS A 121 -0.51 -15.26 -19.64
C LYS A 121 -1.30 -16.38 -19.00
N GLY A 122 -2.09 -16.07 -18.00
CA GLY A 122 -2.97 -17.02 -17.33
C GLY A 122 -3.96 -16.32 -16.43
N TYR A 123 -5.10 -16.98 -16.26
CA TYR A 123 -6.17 -16.54 -15.37
C TYR A 123 -6.62 -17.75 -14.54
N TYR A 124 -6.38 -17.65 -13.24
CA TYR A 124 -6.84 -18.59 -12.25
C TYR A 124 -8.13 -18.11 -11.61
N SER A 125 -9.16 -18.94 -11.57
CA SER A 125 -10.45 -18.62 -10.96
C SER A 125 -10.81 -19.65 -9.92
N GLN A 126 -11.01 -19.21 -8.68
CA GLN A 126 -11.52 -20.04 -7.61
C GLN A 126 -13.05 -20.20 -7.69
N GLY A 127 -13.52 -21.43 -7.43
CA GLY A 127 -14.95 -21.69 -7.21
C GLY A 127 -15.85 -21.54 -8.45
N ASN A 128 -15.32 -21.24 -9.63
CA ASN A 128 -16.14 -21.06 -10.82
C ASN A 128 -16.27 -22.35 -11.62
N LYS A 129 -17.22 -23.21 -11.22
CA LYS A 129 -17.52 -24.49 -11.87
C LYS A 129 -18.17 -24.36 -13.26
N THR A 130 -18.53 -23.16 -13.68
CA THR A 130 -19.26 -22.94 -14.95
C THR A 130 -18.33 -22.74 -16.14
N LEU A 131 -17.06 -22.57 -15.93
CA LEU A 131 -16.05 -22.36 -16.95
C LEU A 131 -15.32 -23.68 -17.23
N ASN A 132 -15.22 -24.05 -18.52
CA ASN A 132 -14.43 -25.21 -18.96
C ASN A 132 -12.93 -24.85 -18.99
N GLY A 133 -12.33 -24.66 -17.84
CA GLY A 133 -10.89 -24.46 -17.69
C GLY A 133 -10.16 -25.77 -17.41
N ASP A 134 -8.85 -25.76 -17.59
CA ASP A 134 -7.99 -26.87 -17.19
C ASP A 134 -8.00 -26.99 -15.65
N SER A 135 -7.93 -28.23 -15.17
CA SER A 135 -7.73 -28.48 -13.75
C SER A 135 -6.37 -27.97 -13.31
N VAL A 136 -6.32 -27.27 -12.19
CA VAL A 136 -5.05 -26.84 -11.58
C VAL A 136 -4.43 -28.05 -10.87
N ILE A 137 -3.26 -28.44 -11.32
CA ILE A 137 -2.50 -29.55 -10.75
C ILE A 137 -1.38 -28.96 -9.89
N ILE A 138 -1.40 -29.26 -8.60
CA ILE A 138 -0.30 -28.95 -7.69
C ILE A 138 0.67 -30.12 -7.60
N THR A 139 1.94 -29.83 -7.48
CA THR A 139 2.99 -30.85 -7.25
C THR A 139 3.61 -30.57 -5.89
N PHE A 140 3.52 -31.50 -4.98
CA PHE A 140 4.12 -31.40 -3.64
C PHE A 140 5.62 -31.63 -3.69
N ASP A 141 6.34 -31.23 -2.64
CA ASP A 141 7.81 -31.38 -2.52
C ASP A 141 8.28 -32.85 -2.64
N ASP A 142 7.42 -33.81 -2.30
CA ASP A 142 7.68 -35.25 -2.47
C ASP A 142 7.43 -35.76 -3.89
N GLY A 143 7.03 -34.85 -4.81
CA GLY A 143 6.72 -35.16 -6.21
C GLY A 143 5.32 -35.74 -6.44
N GLN A 144 4.49 -35.87 -5.40
CA GLN A 144 3.08 -36.24 -5.56
C GLN A 144 2.33 -35.09 -6.25
N ARG A 145 1.30 -35.45 -7.01
CA ARG A 145 0.47 -34.47 -7.75
C ARG A 145 -0.98 -34.65 -7.36
N ASP A 146 -1.65 -33.54 -7.11
CA ASP A 146 -3.08 -33.51 -6.82
C ASP A 146 -3.76 -32.39 -7.61
N THR A 147 -5.08 -32.42 -7.67
CA THR A 147 -5.89 -31.47 -8.39
C THR A 147 -6.63 -30.56 -7.40
N LEU A 148 -6.44 -29.24 -7.49
CA LEU A 148 -7.22 -28.27 -6.72
C LEU A 148 -8.68 -28.33 -7.15
N SER A 149 -9.54 -28.89 -6.30
CA SER A 149 -10.95 -29.05 -6.62
C SER A 149 -11.68 -27.71 -6.59
N GLY A 150 -12.52 -27.46 -7.61
CA GLY A 150 -13.33 -26.24 -7.70
C GLY A 150 -12.63 -25.02 -8.31
N SER A 151 -11.36 -25.14 -8.66
CA SER A 151 -10.59 -24.09 -9.31
C SER A 151 -10.39 -24.38 -10.79
N ALA A 152 -10.27 -23.35 -11.60
CA ALA A 152 -10.04 -23.47 -13.03
C ALA A 152 -8.94 -22.51 -13.50
N PHE A 153 -8.06 -23.02 -14.37
CA PHE A 153 -7.03 -22.24 -15.01
C PHE A 153 -7.33 -22.07 -16.50
N TYR A 154 -7.16 -20.86 -17.00
CA TYR A 154 -7.38 -20.51 -18.41
C TYR A 154 -6.10 -19.94 -18.99
N LYS A 155 -5.67 -20.53 -20.11
CA LYS A 155 -4.56 -20.01 -20.92
C LYS A 155 -5.04 -18.86 -21.81
N PRO A 156 -4.14 -18.02 -22.33
CA PRO A 156 -4.48 -16.88 -23.17
C PRO A 156 -5.36 -17.23 -24.38
N GLU A 157 -5.11 -18.37 -25.02
CA GLU A 157 -5.85 -18.88 -26.17
C GLU A 157 -7.31 -19.18 -25.79
N ASP A 158 -7.56 -19.72 -24.61
CA ASP A 158 -8.89 -20.05 -24.11
C ASP A 158 -9.67 -18.79 -23.72
N LEU A 159 -8.97 -17.76 -23.22
CA LEU A 159 -9.55 -16.47 -22.84
C LEU A 159 -10.04 -15.68 -24.09
N LEU A 160 -9.37 -15.85 -25.22
CA LEU A 160 -9.72 -15.14 -26.46
C LEU A 160 -10.98 -15.70 -27.13
N ASP A 161 -11.21 -17.02 -27.05
CA ASP A 161 -12.33 -17.68 -27.72
C ASP A 161 -13.64 -17.62 -26.91
N THR A 162 -13.58 -17.36 -25.64
CA THR A 162 -14.71 -17.64 -24.77
C THR A 162 -15.25 -16.47 -24.02
N LEU A 163 -14.90 -15.26 -24.11
CA LEU A 163 -15.54 -14.13 -23.36
C LEU A 163 -16.64 -14.51 -22.34
N LYS A 164 -16.63 -15.77 -21.91
CA LYS A 164 -17.48 -16.36 -20.90
C LYS A 164 -17.04 -15.94 -19.51
N VAL A 165 -15.80 -15.39 -19.38
CA VAL A 165 -15.30 -14.83 -18.15
C VAL A 165 -15.77 -13.38 -18.04
N LYS A 166 -17.06 -13.22 -17.78
CA LYS A 166 -17.60 -11.95 -17.32
C LYS A 166 -17.46 -11.93 -15.80
N ASP A 167 -16.43 -11.27 -15.31
CA ASP A 167 -16.32 -11.01 -13.90
C ASP A 167 -17.12 -9.73 -13.59
N VAL A 168 -18.24 -9.90 -12.91
CA VAL A 168 -19.13 -8.80 -12.47
C VAL A 168 -18.88 -8.41 -11.01
N GLY A 169 -17.79 -8.90 -10.42
CA GLY A 169 -17.44 -8.70 -9.00
C GLY A 169 -16.87 -7.31 -8.67
N GLY A 170 -17.32 -6.26 -9.36
CA GLY A 170 -16.80 -4.89 -9.18
C GLY A 170 -15.63 -4.57 -10.11
N SER A 171 -14.85 -3.52 -9.79
CA SER A 171 -13.76 -3.02 -10.63
C SER A 171 -12.39 -3.06 -9.97
N HIS A 172 -12.29 -3.55 -8.74
CA HIS A 172 -11.08 -3.42 -7.90
C HIS A 172 -9.86 -4.10 -8.53
N GLY A 173 -9.98 -5.34 -9.01
CA GLY A 173 -8.87 -6.07 -9.62
C GLY A 173 -8.39 -5.46 -10.94
N SER A 174 -9.31 -4.97 -11.79
CA SER A 174 -8.94 -4.22 -13.01
C SER A 174 -8.14 -2.96 -12.66
N HIS A 175 -8.56 -2.26 -11.60
CA HIS A 175 -7.90 -1.04 -11.13
C HIS A 175 -6.48 -1.35 -10.63
N CYS A 176 -6.32 -2.30 -9.74
CA CYS A 176 -5.03 -2.73 -9.19
C CYS A 176 -4.08 -3.23 -10.31
N LEU A 177 -4.59 -4.10 -11.20
CA LEU A 177 -3.80 -4.63 -12.30
C LEU A 177 -3.28 -3.53 -13.24
N SER A 178 -4.14 -2.56 -13.56
CA SER A 178 -3.73 -1.48 -14.45
C SER A 178 -2.74 -0.50 -13.82
N ILE A 179 -2.76 -0.32 -12.49
CA ILE A 179 -1.73 0.44 -11.77
C ILE A 179 -0.37 -0.25 -11.87
N ALA A 180 -0.32 -1.55 -11.57
CA ALA A 180 0.94 -2.30 -11.59
C ALA A 180 1.49 -2.46 -12.99
N ALA A 181 0.67 -3.01 -13.92
CA ALA A 181 1.15 -3.54 -15.20
C ALA A 181 0.34 -3.09 -16.42
N GLY A 182 -0.50 -2.07 -16.31
CA GLY A 182 -1.26 -1.56 -17.45
C GLY A 182 -0.37 -1.04 -18.57
N SER A 183 -0.67 -1.36 -19.82
CA SER A 183 0.02 -0.83 -20.99
C SER A 183 -0.20 0.68 -21.11
N ILE A 184 0.80 1.41 -21.57
CA ILE A 184 0.71 2.87 -21.77
C ILE A 184 -0.12 3.17 -23.02
N LEU A 185 -1.23 3.87 -22.85
CA LEU A 185 -2.14 4.25 -23.94
C LEU A 185 -1.93 5.72 -24.30
N SER A 186 -1.23 5.97 -25.41
CA SER A 186 -0.90 7.36 -25.84
C SER A 186 -2.12 8.22 -26.22
N ASP A 187 -3.23 7.59 -26.56
CA ASP A 187 -4.49 8.22 -26.93
C ASP A 187 -5.44 8.45 -25.74
N VAL A 188 -5.16 7.84 -24.59
CA VAL A 188 -5.90 8.04 -23.34
C VAL A 188 -5.05 8.90 -22.43
N LYS A 189 -5.51 10.13 -22.21
CA LYS A 189 -4.78 11.08 -21.37
C LYS A 189 -5.53 11.30 -20.07
N GLY A 190 -4.85 11.09 -18.98
CA GLY A 190 -5.37 11.45 -17.69
C GLY A 190 -5.49 12.97 -17.51
N THR A 191 -5.92 13.35 -16.33
CA THR A 191 -6.22 14.75 -15.99
C THR A 191 -5.00 15.68 -16.10
N ALA A 192 -3.76 15.14 -16.07
CA ALA A 192 -2.51 15.89 -16.34
C ALA A 192 -2.19 16.05 -17.83
N GLY A 193 -2.99 15.47 -18.71
CA GLY A 193 -2.71 15.44 -20.14
C GLY A 193 -1.59 14.47 -20.56
N LYS A 194 -1.12 13.60 -19.65
CA LYS A 194 -0.17 12.52 -19.93
C LYS A 194 -0.90 11.21 -20.19
N ALA A 195 -0.26 10.32 -20.95
CA ALA A 195 -0.77 8.99 -21.26
C ALA A 195 -1.02 8.18 -19.99
N LEU A 196 -2.19 7.54 -19.89
CA LEU A 196 -2.48 6.60 -18.82
C LEU A 196 -1.73 5.27 -19.05
N GLY A 197 -1.25 4.66 -18.00
CA GLY A 197 -0.55 3.38 -18.02
C GLY A 197 -0.03 2.98 -16.65
N GLY A 198 0.25 1.71 -16.50
CA GLY A 198 0.86 1.15 -15.29
C GLY A 198 2.36 1.46 -15.19
N ILE A 199 2.95 0.97 -14.11
CA ILE A 199 4.37 1.19 -13.81
C ILE A 199 5.26 0.15 -14.52
N ALA A 200 4.78 -1.10 -14.68
CA ALA A 200 5.50 -2.14 -15.42
C ALA A 200 4.77 -2.50 -16.74
N PRO A 201 4.76 -1.59 -17.74
CA PRO A 201 3.87 -1.69 -18.90
C PRO A 201 4.22 -2.82 -19.87
N GLU A 202 5.34 -3.50 -19.72
CA GLU A 202 5.77 -4.65 -20.55
C GLU A 202 5.93 -5.94 -19.74
N ALA A 203 5.56 -5.96 -18.45
CA ALA A 203 5.54 -7.17 -17.66
C ALA A 203 4.51 -8.18 -18.21
N ASP A 204 4.80 -9.47 -18.09
CA ASP A 204 3.79 -10.51 -18.27
C ASP A 204 2.80 -10.49 -17.11
N ILE A 205 1.55 -10.81 -17.35
CA ILE A 205 0.47 -10.69 -16.37
C ILE A 205 -0.08 -12.09 -16.05
N LEU A 206 -0.17 -12.40 -14.75
CA LEU A 206 -0.97 -13.49 -14.23
C LEU A 206 -2.07 -12.94 -13.31
N ILE A 207 -3.26 -13.49 -13.41
CA ILE A 207 -4.41 -13.07 -12.63
C ILE A 207 -4.92 -14.24 -11.79
N CYS A 208 -5.13 -13.98 -10.50
CA CYS A 208 -5.85 -14.86 -9.61
C CYS A 208 -7.12 -14.17 -9.13
N ASN A 209 -8.27 -14.66 -9.60
CA ASN A 209 -9.57 -14.27 -9.09
C ASN A 209 -9.94 -15.17 -7.91
N ASN A 210 -9.77 -14.66 -6.70
CA ASN A 210 -10.01 -15.40 -5.46
C ASN A 210 -11.40 -15.15 -4.85
N TYR A 211 -12.33 -14.65 -5.63
CA TYR A 211 -13.72 -14.41 -5.21
C TYR A 211 -14.60 -15.64 -5.46
N GLN A 212 -15.14 -16.20 -4.39
CA GLN A 212 -16.20 -17.21 -4.43
C GLN A 212 -17.55 -16.55 -4.14
N SER A 213 -18.50 -16.67 -5.06
CA SER A 213 -19.81 -16.01 -4.97
C SER A 213 -20.61 -16.37 -3.71
N GLU A 214 -20.34 -17.51 -3.08
CA GLU A 214 -21.05 -17.99 -1.88
C GLU A 214 -20.30 -17.69 -0.58
N LEU A 215 -18.98 -17.47 -0.62
CA LEU A 215 -18.13 -17.31 0.56
C LEU A 215 -17.40 -15.96 0.62
N GLY A 216 -17.54 -15.13 -0.41
CA GLY A 216 -16.78 -13.88 -0.52
C GLY A 216 -15.27 -14.11 -0.71
N PHE A 217 -14.44 -13.27 -0.13
CA PHE A 217 -13.01 -13.51 -0.03
C PHE A 217 -12.73 -14.54 1.04
N ASN A 218 -11.88 -15.51 0.74
CA ASN A 218 -11.44 -16.46 1.75
C ASN A 218 -9.92 -16.55 1.80
N ALA A 219 -9.42 -16.74 3.01
CA ALA A 219 -7.98 -16.81 3.29
C ALA A 219 -7.28 -17.97 2.57
N TRP A 220 -7.96 -19.10 2.41
CA TRP A 220 -7.44 -20.26 1.66
C TRP A 220 -7.18 -19.91 0.20
N GLY A 221 -8.06 -19.11 -0.39
CA GLY A 221 -7.91 -18.63 -1.75
C GLY A 221 -6.66 -17.78 -1.98
N VAL A 222 -6.23 -17.05 -0.97
CA VAL A 222 -4.98 -16.28 -1.02
C VAL A 222 -3.79 -17.24 -1.10
N VAL A 223 -3.72 -18.24 -0.23
CA VAL A 223 -2.63 -19.22 -0.22
C VAL A 223 -2.55 -20.00 -1.54
N GLU A 224 -3.67 -20.51 -2.02
CA GLU A 224 -3.74 -21.21 -3.30
C GLU A 224 -3.31 -20.30 -4.47
N SER A 225 -3.70 -19.04 -4.45
CA SER A 225 -3.34 -18.07 -5.48
C SER A 225 -1.83 -17.81 -5.53
N ILE A 226 -1.19 -17.64 -4.37
CA ILE A 226 0.27 -17.45 -4.31
C ILE A 226 0.99 -18.69 -4.83
N TYR A 227 0.57 -19.89 -4.38
CA TYR A 227 1.14 -21.14 -4.85
C TYR A 227 1.02 -21.30 -6.37
N PHE A 228 -0.15 -20.99 -6.94
CA PHE A 228 -0.38 -21.00 -8.38
C PHE A 228 0.56 -20.02 -9.11
N LEU A 229 0.65 -18.76 -8.64
CA LEU A 229 1.52 -17.76 -9.25
C LEU A 229 2.98 -18.19 -9.24
N GLN A 230 3.44 -18.75 -8.12
CA GLN A 230 4.81 -19.25 -7.98
C GLN A 230 5.09 -20.39 -8.96
N SER A 231 4.19 -21.39 -9.02
CA SER A 231 4.32 -22.52 -9.93
C SER A 231 4.40 -22.09 -11.40
N GLU A 232 3.56 -21.12 -11.81
CA GLU A 232 3.58 -20.60 -13.19
C GLU A 232 4.83 -19.77 -13.49
N ALA A 233 5.36 -19.05 -12.49
CA ALA A 233 6.60 -18.30 -12.63
C ALA A 233 7.82 -19.22 -12.75
N GLU A 234 7.87 -20.29 -11.97
CA GLU A 234 8.88 -21.34 -12.05
C GLU A 234 8.83 -22.06 -13.40
N ASN A 235 7.64 -22.46 -13.87
CA ASN A 235 7.46 -23.04 -15.19
C ASN A 235 7.91 -22.12 -16.34
N ALA A 236 7.78 -20.81 -16.15
CA ALA A 236 8.21 -19.82 -17.13
C ALA A 236 9.68 -19.39 -16.97
N GLU A 237 10.38 -19.85 -15.93
CA GLU A 237 11.73 -19.43 -15.53
C GLU A 237 11.87 -17.90 -15.43
N LYS A 238 10.88 -17.25 -14.80
CA LYS A 238 10.80 -15.78 -14.66
C LYS A 238 10.64 -15.35 -13.22
N PRO A 239 11.22 -14.20 -12.83
CA PRO A 239 10.92 -13.61 -11.54
C PRO A 239 9.46 -13.17 -11.44
N LEU A 240 8.89 -13.25 -10.22
CA LEU A 240 7.50 -12.96 -9.91
C LEU A 240 7.40 -11.82 -8.88
N VAL A 241 6.57 -10.83 -9.19
CA VAL A 241 6.06 -9.88 -8.21
C VAL A 241 4.56 -10.14 -8.03
N ALA A 242 4.17 -10.59 -6.85
CA ALA A 242 2.77 -10.78 -6.49
C ALA A 242 2.25 -9.55 -5.73
N SER A 243 1.09 -9.05 -6.14
CA SER A 243 0.39 -7.94 -5.47
C SER A 243 -0.90 -8.46 -4.85
N LEU A 244 -1.00 -8.35 -3.54
CA LEU A 244 -2.17 -8.70 -2.76
C LEU A 244 -2.75 -7.45 -2.11
N SER A 245 -3.82 -6.92 -2.71
CA SER A 245 -4.52 -5.73 -2.24
C SER A 245 -5.69 -6.07 -1.31
N GLN A 246 -5.52 -7.10 -0.50
CA GLN A 246 -6.48 -7.61 0.46
C GLN A 246 -5.76 -7.95 1.75
N ASN A 247 -6.44 -7.75 2.87
CA ASN A 247 -5.95 -8.09 4.19
C ASN A 247 -7.13 -8.47 5.09
N SER A 248 -6.85 -8.90 6.30
CA SER A 248 -7.85 -9.26 7.29
C SER A 248 -7.40 -8.83 8.68
N HIS A 249 -8.35 -8.40 9.51
CA HIS A 249 -8.14 -8.28 10.95
C HIS A 249 -8.54 -9.54 11.72
N TRP A 250 -8.90 -10.58 11.00
CA TRP A 250 -9.13 -11.91 11.53
C TRP A 250 -7.78 -12.64 11.60
N GLY A 251 -7.30 -12.85 12.79
CA GLY A 251 -5.99 -13.43 13.04
C GLY A 251 -5.41 -12.99 14.37
N TRP A 252 -4.21 -13.40 14.64
CA TRP A 252 -3.58 -13.23 15.96
C TRP A 252 -2.69 -12.01 16.04
N HIS A 253 -2.42 -11.39 14.91
CA HIS A 253 -1.51 -10.24 14.75
C HIS A 253 -0.13 -10.44 15.40
N ASP A 254 0.31 -11.69 15.50
CA ASP A 254 1.60 -12.09 16.07
C ASP A 254 2.42 -13.00 15.13
N GLY A 255 2.02 -13.07 13.86
CA GLY A 255 2.68 -13.89 12.83
C GLY A 255 2.38 -15.37 12.90
N MET A 256 1.54 -15.82 13.82
CA MET A 256 1.27 -17.24 14.06
C MET A 256 0.00 -17.76 13.40
N SER A 257 -0.85 -16.88 12.84
CA SER A 257 -2.00 -17.31 12.04
C SER A 257 -1.54 -18.10 10.82
N ASP A 258 -2.36 -19.07 10.39
CA ASP A 258 -1.97 -19.95 9.28
C ASP A 258 -1.66 -19.14 8.01
N VAL A 259 -2.48 -18.15 7.67
CA VAL A 259 -2.25 -17.34 6.46
C VAL A 259 -0.96 -16.53 6.56
N ALA A 260 -0.73 -15.82 7.68
CA ALA A 260 0.50 -15.05 7.87
C ALA A 260 1.75 -15.95 7.75
N ARG A 261 1.71 -17.16 8.36
CA ARG A 261 2.81 -18.14 8.26
C ARG A 261 3.04 -18.63 6.83
N TYR A 262 1.96 -19.01 6.10
CA TYR A 262 2.09 -19.44 4.71
C TYR A 262 2.66 -18.35 3.82
N LEU A 263 2.17 -17.11 3.94
CA LEU A 263 2.72 -15.97 3.20
C LEU A 263 4.20 -15.74 3.55
N GLY A 264 4.56 -15.90 4.83
CA GLY A 264 5.96 -15.84 5.27
C GLY A 264 6.85 -16.94 4.66
N PHE A 265 6.34 -18.16 4.47
CA PHE A 265 7.09 -19.21 3.81
C PHE A 265 7.36 -18.88 2.34
N PHE A 266 6.36 -18.44 1.59
CA PHE A 266 6.54 -18.05 0.19
C PHE A 266 7.53 -16.90 0.01
N CYS A 267 7.58 -15.95 0.94
CA CYS A 267 8.50 -14.82 0.86
C CYS A 267 9.98 -15.17 1.03
N LYS A 268 10.29 -16.39 1.52
CA LYS A 268 11.67 -16.88 1.65
C LYS A 268 12.23 -17.41 0.33
N ASP A 269 11.38 -17.63 -0.66
CA ASP A 269 11.80 -18.14 -1.95
C ASP A 269 12.49 -17.07 -2.79
N ALA A 270 13.53 -17.46 -3.51
CA ALA A 270 14.23 -16.58 -4.43
C ALA A 270 13.35 -16.26 -5.65
N ASN A 271 13.50 -15.04 -6.19
CA ASN A 271 12.73 -14.54 -7.33
C ASN A 271 11.22 -14.37 -7.11
N LEU A 272 10.76 -14.39 -5.86
CA LEU A 272 9.40 -14.04 -5.51
C LEU A 272 9.41 -12.80 -4.61
N ALA A 273 8.66 -11.77 -5.00
CA ALA A 273 8.39 -10.60 -4.18
C ALA A 273 6.89 -10.49 -3.92
N LEU A 274 6.46 -10.53 -2.66
CA LEU A 274 5.06 -10.36 -2.26
C LEU A 274 4.85 -8.95 -1.69
N MET A 275 4.13 -8.13 -2.44
CA MET A 275 3.66 -6.81 -2.00
C MET A 275 2.29 -6.95 -1.36
N LEU A 276 2.14 -6.52 -0.12
CA LEU A 276 0.93 -6.69 0.67
C LEU A 276 0.46 -5.36 1.24
N CYS A 277 -0.82 -5.06 1.10
CA CYS A 277 -1.40 -3.83 1.64
C CYS A 277 -1.39 -3.83 3.17
N ALA A 278 -1.09 -2.66 3.77
CA ALA A 278 -1.07 -2.53 5.22
C ALA A 278 -2.46 -2.53 5.88
N SER A 279 -3.51 -2.41 5.11
CA SER A 279 -4.91 -2.16 5.50
C SER A 279 -5.30 -0.69 5.58
N ASN A 280 -6.60 -0.40 5.84
CA ASN A 280 -7.17 0.95 5.73
C ASN A 280 -7.78 1.46 7.05
N GLU A 281 -7.33 0.98 8.18
CA GLU A 281 -7.86 1.29 9.51
C GLU A 281 -7.02 2.34 10.27
N GLY A 282 -5.97 2.88 9.66
CA GLY A 282 -5.02 3.79 10.30
C GLY A 282 -5.56 5.13 10.80
N GLY A 283 -6.76 5.52 10.35
CA GLY A 283 -7.46 6.73 10.80
C GLY A 283 -8.54 6.48 11.83
N TYR A 284 -8.84 5.21 12.11
CA TYR A 284 -9.90 4.78 13.00
C TYR A 284 -9.29 4.22 14.27
N GLY A 285 -9.88 4.44 15.42
CA GLY A 285 -9.47 3.83 16.68
C GLY A 285 -9.90 2.36 16.74
N SER A 286 -9.35 1.54 15.86
CA SER A 286 -9.81 0.17 15.61
C SER A 286 -9.14 -0.89 16.51
N TYR A 287 -8.14 -0.52 17.32
CA TYR A 287 -7.41 -1.45 18.16
C TYR A 287 -7.55 -1.15 19.64
N ILE A 288 -7.94 -2.16 20.43
CA ILE A 288 -7.98 -2.14 21.89
C ILE A 288 -6.96 -3.13 22.45
N ASN A 289 -6.22 -2.67 23.47
CA ASN A 289 -5.42 -3.55 24.33
C ASN A 289 -5.76 -3.23 25.79
N GLU A 290 -6.35 -4.20 26.49
CA GLU A 290 -6.78 -4.02 27.89
C GLU A 290 -6.56 -5.27 28.73
N LYS A 291 -6.18 -5.04 29.98
CA LYS A 291 -6.12 -6.11 31.01
C LYS A 291 -7.46 -6.22 31.72
N ILE A 292 -7.96 -7.45 31.84
CA ILE A 292 -9.24 -7.76 32.48
C ILE A 292 -8.94 -8.74 33.62
N ASN A 293 -9.38 -8.40 34.85
CA ASN A 293 -9.23 -9.33 35.98
C ASN A 293 -10.30 -10.43 35.94
N ALA A 294 -10.00 -11.55 36.55
CA ALA A 294 -10.94 -12.66 36.67
C ALA A 294 -12.29 -12.21 37.26
N GLY A 295 -13.37 -12.53 36.57
CA GLY A 295 -14.74 -12.17 36.97
C GLY A 295 -15.17 -10.72 36.73
N ASP A 296 -14.26 -9.83 36.30
CA ASP A 296 -14.64 -8.49 35.83
C ASP A 296 -15.29 -8.58 34.44
N THR A 297 -16.12 -7.58 34.11
CA THR A 297 -16.74 -7.47 32.79
C THR A 297 -16.13 -6.34 32.01
N LEU A 298 -15.60 -6.63 30.84
CA LEU A 298 -15.24 -5.62 29.83
C LEU A 298 -16.33 -5.60 28.75
N ARG A 299 -16.86 -4.43 28.45
CA ARG A 299 -17.79 -4.25 27.33
C ARG A 299 -17.07 -3.61 26.15
N LEU A 300 -17.06 -4.27 25.01
CA LEU A 300 -16.59 -3.71 23.75
C LEU A 300 -17.78 -3.16 22.96
N VAL A 301 -17.68 -1.91 22.55
CA VAL A 301 -18.71 -1.19 21.80
C VAL A 301 -18.07 -0.72 20.50
N PRO A 302 -18.55 -1.15 19.34
CA PRO A 302 -18.19 -0.53 18.09
C PRO A 302 -18.91 0.81 17.96
N TYR A 303 -18.27 1.80 17.37
CA TYR A 303 -18.88 3.08 17.06
C TYR A 303 -18.29 3.69 15.79
N GLY A 304 -19.05 4.55 15.10
CA GLY A 304 -18.65 5.17 13.83
C GLY A 304 -19.39 4.59 12.63
N ASN A 305 -18.84 4.77 11.43
CA ASN A 305 -19.50 4.33 10.20
C ASN A 305 -19.61 2.81 10.14
N TYR A 306 -20.84 2.34 10.22
CA TYR A 306 -21.18 0.94 9.94
C TYR A 306 -21.26 0.71 8.43
N SER A 307 -20.51 -0.27 7.93
CA SER A 307 -21.00 -0.98 6.74
C SER A 307 -21.94 -2.09 7.23
N ASP A 308 -23.07 -2.27 6.58
CA ASP A 308 -24.17 -3.15 6.99
C ASP A 308 -23.80 -4.64 7.19
N ASN A 309 -22.56 -5.04 6.96
CA ASN A 309 -22.22 -6.44 6.79
C ASN A 309 -21.31 -7.06 7.85
N TYR A 310 -20.47 -6.31 8.58
CA TYR A 310 -19.52 -6.87 9.54
C TYR A 310 -19.31 -5.97 10.75
N LEU A 311 -19.32 -6.55 11.95
CA LEU A 311 -19.19 -5.80 13.19
C LEU A 311 -17.85 -5.95 13.90
N TRP A 312 -17.10 -7.02 13.63
CA TRP A 312 -15.94 -7.36 14.43
C TRP A 312 -14.80 -7.91 13.60
N GLY A 313 -13.60 -7.62 14.04
CA GLY A 313 -12.37 -8.27 13.60
C GLY A 313 -11.97 -9.40 14.55
N GLY A 314 -10.69 -9.67 14.63
CA GLY A 314 -10.11 -10.67 15.53
C GLY A 314 -10.02 -10.20 16.97
N MET A 315 -9.99 -11.15 17.88
CA MET A 315 -9.62 -10.92 19.28
C MET A 315 -8.61 -11.95 19.71
N LYS A 316 -7.62 -11.53 20.47
CA LYS A 316 -6.66 -12.43 21.10
C LYS A 316 -6.77 -12.34 22.60
N THR A 317 -6.97 -13.49 23.24
CA THR A 317 -6.89 -13.67 24.68
C THR A 317 -6.10 -14.92 24.99
N GLU A 318 -5.22 -14.88 26.00
CA GLU A 318 -4.43 -16.05 26.39
C GLU A 318 -5.21 -17.05 27.26
N LYS A 319 -6.32 -16.58 27.84
CA LYS A 319 -7.13 -17.35 28.78
C LYS A 319 -8.56 -17.46 28.30
N GLN A 320 -9.29 -18.41 28.87
CA GLN A 320 -10.70 -18.60 28.56
C GLN A 320 -11.52 -17.37 28.96
N VAL A 321 -12.33 -16.90 28.03
CA VAL A 321 -13.24 -15.77 28.21
C VAL A 321 -14.65 -16.19 27.84
N MET A 322 -15.60 -15.82 28.68
CA MET A 322 -17.04 -15.95 28.41
C MET A 322 -17.53 -14.71 27.70
N PHE A 323 -18.39 -14.89 26.69
CA PHE A 323 -18.94 -13.80 25.88
C PHE A 323 -20.45 -13.76 26.00
N GLU A 324 -20.98 -12.55 26.12
CA GLU A 324 -22.41 -12.24 25.98
C GLU A 324 -22.58 -11.09 24.99
N ILE A 325 -23.73 -11.03 24.32
CA ILE A 325 -24.00 -10.03 23.31
C ILE A 325 -25.17 -9.15 23.75
N GLY A 326 -25.06 -7.84 23.55
CA GLY A 326 -26.12 -6.89 23.85
C GLY A 326 -26.56 -6.14 22.59
N ILE A 327 -27.82 -5.67 22.61
CA ILE A 327 -28.35 -4.70 21.66
C ILE A 327 -28.22 -3.31 22.29
N VAL A 328 -27.67 -2.39 21.55
CA VAL A 328 -27.28 -1.07 22.05
C VAL A 328 -27.74 0.02 21.08
N ASN A 329 -28.10 1.18 21.62
CA ASN A 329 -28.06 2.44 20.88
C ASN A 329 -26.63 2.95 20.88
N LEU A 330 -26.03 2.97 19.71
CA LEU A 330 -24.61 3.30 19.55
C LEU A 330 -24.31 4.78 19.80
N SER A 331 -25.23 5.67 19.40
CA SER A 331 -25.06 7.11 19.58
C SER A 331 -25.01 7.51 21.05
N GLU A 332 -25.77 6.83 21.90
CA GLU A 332 -25.84 7.10 23.35
C GLU A 332 -25.05 6.09 24.19
N ASN A 333 -24.47 5.05 23.57
CA ASN A 333 -23.86 3.92 24.27
C ASN A 333 -24.80 3.28 25.31
N LYS A 334 -26.10 3.24 25.00
CA LYS A 334 -27.16 2.78 25.90
C LYS A 334 -27.59 1.37 25.57
N GLU A 335 -27.44 0.44 26.49
CA GLU A 335 -27.90 -0.94 26.36
C GLU A 335 -29.43 -0.99 26.47
N TYR A 336 -30.04 -1.76 25.57
CA TYR A 336 -31.48 -2.04 25.57
C TYR A 336 -31.78 -3.51 25.95
N TYR A 337 -30.90 -4.44 25.54
CA TYR A 337 -31.12 -5.85 25.81
C TYR A 337 -29.80 -6.64 25.77
N ARG A 338 -29.62 -7.57 26.70
CA ARG A 338 -28.53 -8.54 26.71
C ARG A 338 -29.08 -9.90 26.38
N ILE A 339 -28.49 -10.56 25.37
CA ILE A 339 -28.95 -11.86 24.87
C ILE A 339 -28.61 -12.94 25.89
N PRO A 340 -29.56 -13.82 26.26
CA PRO A 340 -29.33 -14.87 27.26
C PRO A 340 -28.63 -16.11 26.65
N ILE A 341 -27.64 -15.88 25.77
CA ILE A 341 -26.78 -16.90 25.20
C ILE A 341 -25.35 -16.52 25.56
N THR A 342 -24.68 -17.42 26.23
CA THR A 342 -23.29 -17.26 26.62
C THR A 342 -22.44 -18.11 25.67
N PHE A 343 -21.40 -17.50 25.14
CA PHE A 343 -20.39 -18.14 24.34
C PHE A 343 -19.10 -18.24 25.16
N SER A 344 -18.27 -19.22 24.84
CA SER A 344 -16.89 -19.25 25.28
C SER A 344 -16.00 -19.40 24.04
N ASN A 345 -14.70 -19.33 24.23
CA ASN A 345 -13.79 -19.66 23.13
C ASN A 345 -13.93 -21.10 22.61
N ASP A 346 -14.66 -21.98 23.31
CA ASP A 346 -14.98 -23.35 22.84
C ASP A 346 -16.32 -23.41 22.09
N GLY A 347 -17.01 -22.28 21.90
CA GLY A 347 -18.33 -22.19 21.26
C GLY A 347 -19.45 -21.82 22.24
N ILE A 348 -20.68 -22.23 21.90
CA ILE A 348 -21.86 -21.95 22.73
C ILE A 348 -21.81 -22.76 24.02
N VAL A 349 -22.00 -22.11 25.16
CA VAL A 349 -22.13 -22.77 26.46
C VAL A 349 -23.56 -23.27 26.61
N ASP A 350 -23.79 -24.55 26.32
CA ASP A 350 -25.08 -25.20 26.52
C ASP A 350 -25.06 -26.17 27.70
N GLU A 351 -26.15 -26.17 28.51
CA GLU A 351 -26.32 -27.07 29.63
C GLU A 351 -26.52 -28.53 29.16
N ASP A 352 -26.92 -28.73 27.89
CA ASP A 352 -27.21 -30.01 27.32
C ASP A 352 -26.03 -30.60 26.48
N GLY A 353 -24.91 -29.88 26.34
CA GLY A 353 -23.68 -30.34 25.66
C GLY A 353 -23.78 -30.46 24.13
N GLU A 354 -24.81 -29.92 23.51
CA GLU A 354 -25.00 -29.92 22.05
C GLU A 354 -24.64 -28.58 21.37
N GLY A 355 -23.83 -27.76 22.00
CA GLY A 355 -23.47 -26.45 21.50
C GLY A 355 -22.60 -26.48 20.24
N GLY A 356 -22.94 -25.68 19.24
CA GLY A 356 -22.14 -25.40 18.05
C GLY A 356 -21.27 -24.15 18.24
N ASN A 357 -20.39 -23.88 17.30
CA ASN A 357 -19.51 -22.70 17.33
C ASN A 357 -20.23 -21.40 16.95
N GLY A 358 -21.53 -21.42 16.65
CA GLY A 358 -22.25 -20.23 16.24
C GLY A 358 -23.78 -20.39 16.26
N VAL A 359 -24.43 -19.25 16.15
CA VAL A 359 -25.88 -19.13 16.05
C VAL A 359 -26.21 -18.26 14.85
N TRP A 360 -27.08 -18.78 13.98
CA TRP A 360 -27.62 -18.05 12.86
C TRP A 360 -29.09 -17.75 13.05
N PHE A 361 -29.47 -16.50 12.96
CA PHE A 361 -30.85 -16.05 13.05
C PHE A 361 -31.32 -15.49 11.71
N ASN A 362 -32.33 -16.14 11.11
CA ASN A 362 -33.04 -15.61 9.95
C ASN A 362 -34.40 -15.02 10.39
N PHE A 363 -34.50 -13.69 10.35
CA PHE A 363 -35.72 -12.99 10.83
C PHE A 363 -36.89 -13.00 9.84
N THR A 364 -36.65 -13.50 8.62
CA THR A 364 -37.69 -13.68 7.60
C THR A 364 -38.23 -15.10 7.54
N ASP A 365 -37.60 -16.07 8.23
CA ASP A 365 -38.04 -17.47 8.31
C ASP A 365 -38.63 -17.80 9.67
N ASP A 366 -39.96 -17.84 9.75
CA ASP A 366 -40.69 -18.20 10.98
C ASP A 366 -40.60 -19.70 11.33
N LYS A 367 -40.08 -20.53 10.41
CA LYS A 367 -39.96 -21.99 10.57
C LYS A 367 -38.54 -22.46 10.84
N GLN A 368 -37.59 -21.55 11.01
CA GLN A 368 -36.22 -21.89 11.31
C GLN A 368 -36.16 -22.82 12.52
N GLU A 369 -35.52 -23.97 12.38
CA GLU A 369 -35.26 -24.90 13.49
C GLU A 369 -34.18 -24.32 14.41
N LEU A 370 -34.53 -24.09 15.64
CA LEU A 370 -33.67 -23.48 16.69
C LEU A 370 -33.85 -24.23 18.00
N SER A 371 -32.82 -24.29 18.81
CA SER A 371 -32.90 -24.74 20.19
C SER A 371 -33.86 -23.83 20.98
N ARG A 372 -34.25 -24.28 22.17
CA ARG A 372 -35.15 -23.50 23.03
C ARG A 372 -34.57 -22.13 23.42
N LYS A 373 -33.25 -22.06 23.68
CA LYS A 373 -32.56 -20.82 24.03
C LYS A 373 -32.44 -19.89 22.80
N GLU A 374 -32.03 -20.42 21.66
CA GLU A 374 -31.95 -19.67 20.41
C GLU A 374 -33.31 -19.11 19.97
N ALA A 375 -34.37 -19.92 20.06
CA ALA A 375 -35.72 -19.47 19.76
C ALA A 375 -36.21 -18.37 20.73
N ALA A 376 -35.79 -18.40 21.98
CA ALA A 376 -36.07 -17.34 22.95
C ALA A 376 -35.29 -16.07 22.59
N ALA A 377 -34.01 -16.18 22.24
CA ALA A 377 -33.17 -15.06 21.81
C ALA A 377 -33.71 -14.44 20.52
N LYS A 378 -34.08 -15.23 19.51
CA LYS A 378 -34.70 -14.75 18.26
C LYS A 378 -35.95 -13.92 18.52
N ARG A 379 -36.84 -14.36 19.41
CA ARG A 379 -38.05 -13.60 19.79
C ARG A 379 -37.74 -12.25 20.43
N GLU A 380 -36.68 -12.17 21.20
CA GLU A 380 -36.24 -10.90 21.79
C GLU A 380 -35.61 -9.99 20.72
N PHE A 381 -34.77 -10.53 19.85
CA PHE A 381 -34.23 -9.79 18.70
C PHE A 381 -35.33 -9.21 17.80
N GLN A 382 -36.41 -9.93 17.57
CA GLN A 382 -37.56 -9.49 16.75
C GLN A 382 -38.26 -8.23 17.29
N LYS A 383 -37.97 -7.81 18.53
CA LYS A 383 -38.40 -6.51 19.03
C LYS A 383 -37.62 -5.34 18.41
N TYR A 384 -36.43 -5.60 17.91
CA TYR A 384 -35.49 -4.60 17.39
C TYR A 384 -35.15 -4.81 15.90
N ILE A 385 -35.29 -6.04 15.40
CA ILE A 385 -34.93 -6.43 14.04
C ILE A 385 -36.16 -6.98 13.33
N ARG A 386 -36.51 -6.39 12.16
CA ARG A 386 -37.69 -6.75 11.37
C ARG A 386 -37.41 -7.78 10.26
N GLY A 387 -36.15 -7.82 9.77
CA GLY A 387 -35.79 -8.67 8.64
C GLY A 387 -34.29 -8.91 8.53
N GLY A 388 -33.89 -9.72 7.56
CA GLY A 388 -32.50 -10.08 7.32
C GLY A 388 -31.98 -11.20 8.20
N ASN A 389 -30.66 -11.29 8.29
CA ASN A 389 -29.96 -12.33 9.05
C ASN A 389 -28.93 -11.72 10.01
N VAL A 390 -28.74 -12.40 11.13
CA VAL A 390 -27.61 -12.15 12.04
C VAL A 390 -26.93 -13.46 12.33
N ASP A 391 -25.62 -13.51 12.05
CA ASP A 391 -24.74 -14.64 12.32
C ASP A 391 -23.78 -14.28 13.43
N ILE A 392 -23.69 -15.13 14.43
CA ILE A 392 -22.80 -14.95 15.57
C ILE A 392 -21.94 -16.20 15.69
N PHE A 393 -20.63 -16.05 15.56
CA PHE A 393 -19.69 -17.14 15.66
C PHE A 393 -18.62 -16.85 16.71
N CYS A 394 -18.21 -17.89 17.42
CA CYS A 394 -17.10 -17.86 18.33
C CYS A 394 -16.25 -19.12 18.13
N TYR A 395 -14.99 -18.95 17.77
CA TYR A 395 -14.08 -20.06 17.54
C TYR A 395 -12.85 -19.96 18.44
N LEU A 396 -12.41 -21.10 18.91
CA LEU A 396 -11.08 -21.28 19.45
C LEU A 396 -10.20 -21.88 18.34
N ASN A 397 -9.29 -21.08 17.83
CA ASN A 397 -8.28 -21.53 16.88
C ASN A 397 -6.99 -21.88 17.62
N GLN A 398 -6.29 -22.90 17.16
CA GLN A 398 -5.00 -23.30 17.68
C GLN A 398 -3.98 -23.35 16.55
N ALA A 399 -2.79 -22.85 16.81
CA ALA A 399 -1.64 -23.02 15.94
C ALA A 399 -0.47 -23.58 16.72
N TYR A 400 0.47 -24.12 15.99
CA TYR A 400 1.71 -24.68 16.53
C TYR A 400 2.88 -23.94 15.90
N ASP A 401 3.84 -23.49 16.72
CA ASP A 401 5.11 -23.03 16.23
C ASP A 401 6.00 -24.18 15.73
N GLU A 402 7.17 -23.88 15.23
CA GLU A 402 8.18 -24.87 14.80
C GLU A 402 8.68 -25.79 15.91
N ASN A 403 8.48 -25.41 17.18
CA ASN A 403 8.81 -26.19 18.38
C ASN A 403 7.60 -26.94 18.97
N TYR A 404 6.46 -26.94 18.24
CA TYR A 404 5.19 -27.53 18.69
C TYR A 404 4.60 -26.88 19.96
N ASN A 405 4.94 -25.61 20.25
CA ASN A 405 4.20 -24.87 21.27
C ASN A 405 2.83 -24.50 20.72
N VAL A 406 1.80 -24.68 21.55
CA VAL A 406 0.41 -24.40 21.20
C VAL A 406 0.11 -22.94 21.49
N TYR A 407 -0.39 -22.24 20.49
CA TYR A 407 -0.97 -20.92 20.61
C TYR A 407 -2.48 -21.00 20.44
N THR A 408 -3.22 -20.34 21.30
CA THR A 408 -4.68 -20.27 21.24
C THR A 408 -5.14 -18.86 20.91
N TYR A 409 -6.12 -18.79 20.04
CA TYR A 409 -6.72 -17.56 19.58
C TYR A 409 -8.24 -17.68 19.55
N THR A 410 -8.91 -16.66 20.06
CA THR A 410 -10.36 -16.60 20.03
C THR A 410 -10.81 -15.66 18.94
N GLU A 411 -11.68 -16.15 18.08
CA GLU A 411 -12.29 -15.39 17.02
C GLU A 411 -13.78 -15.23 17.31
N VAL A 412 -14.27 -13.99 17.37
CA VAL A 412 -15.68 -13.69 17.52
C VAL A 412 -16.12 -12.83 16.34
N SER A 413 -17.15 -13.29 15.67
CA SER A 413 -17.75 -12.59 14.54
C SER A 413 -19.24 -12.37 14.77
N ILE A 414 -19.70 -11.15 14.52
CA ILE A 414 -21.12 -10.84 14.38
C ILE A 414 -21.30 -10.25 13.01
N SER A 415 -21.93 -10.97 12.09
CA SER A 415 -22.23 -10.48 10.76
C SER A 415 -23.71 -10.21 10.59
N GLN A 416 -24.06 -9.22 9.80
CA GLN A 416 -25.40 -8.82 9.46
C GLN A 416 -25.57 -8.85 7.94
N THR A 417 -26.63 -9.48 7.45
CA THR A 417 -26.92 -9.54 6.02
C THR A 417 -28.36 -9.12 5.76
N GLY A 418 -28.55 -7.96 5.13
CA GLY A 418 -29.87 -7.41 4.87
C GLY A 418 -30.69 -7.16 6.14
N THR A 419 -30.02 -6.87 7.26
CA THR A 419 -30.67 -6.67 8.56
C THR A 419 -31.44 -5.36 8.56
N GLU A 420 -32.74 -5.45 8.80
CA GLU A 420 -33.64 -4.31 8.90
C GLU A 420 -33.95 -4.02 10.38
N TRP A 421 -33.34 -3.02 10.94
CA TRP A 421 -33.64 -2.55 12.28
C TRP A 421 -34.98 -1.83 12.34
N ILE A 422 -35.60 -1.77 13.53
CA ILE A 422 -36.80 -0.94 13.74
C ILE A 422 -36.41 0.55 13.61
N ASP A 423 -37.30 1.32 13.02
CA ASP A 423 -37.20 2.78 13.01
C ASP A 423 -37.84 3.31 14.33
N ASP A 424 -37.00 3.49 15.33
CA ASP A 424 -37.40 4.03 16.64
C ASP A 424 -36.58 5.28 16.97
N ARG A 425 -37.07 6.04 17.95
CA ARG A 425 -36.48 7.30 18.35
C ARG A 425 -36.19 7.33 19.84
N ASP A 426 -35.13 8.01 20.19
CA ASP A 426 -34.72 8.24 21.56
C ASP A 426 -35.67 9.26 22.29
N GLU A 427 -35.34 9.56 23.53
CA GLU A 427 -36.10 10.50 24.37
C GLU A 427 -36.08 11.94 23.83
N ASN A 428 -35.12 12.28 22.98
CA ASN A 428 -34.97 13.60 22.34
C ASN A 428 -35.67 13.64 20.96
N GLY A 429 -36.17 12.51 20.47
CA GLY A 429 -36.79 12.37 19.15
C GLY A 429 -35.80 12.10 18.01
N ASP A 430 -34.53 11.83 18.33
CA ASP A 430 -33.51 11.47 17.33
C ASP A 430 -33.61 9.99 16.99
N PRO A 431 -33.31 9.58 15.72
CA PRO A 431 -33.29 8.19 15.32
C PRO A 431 -32.31 7.38 16.17
N ILE A 432 -32.73 6.21 16.64
CA ILE A 432 -31.85 5.28 17.35
C ILE A 432 -30.94 4.59 16.34
N GLU A 433 -29.64 4.69 16.54
CA GLU A 433 -28.62 3.97 15.80
C GLU A 433 -28.36 2.63 16.49
N TRP A 434 -29.04 1.59 16.00
CA TRP A 434 -28.95 0.25 16.57
C TRP A 434 -27.67 -0.48 16.21
N GLY A 435 -27.13 -1.24 17.15
CA GLY A 435 -25.98 -2.10 16.96
C GLY A 435 -25.85 -3.15 18.04
N PHE A 436 -24.75 -3.91 17.94
CA PHE A 436 -24.39 -4.91 18.93
C PHE A 436 -23.18 -4.46 19.72
N ASN A 437 -23.09 -4.89 20.98
CA ASN A 437 -21.89 -4.82 21.80
C ASN A 437 -21.56 -6.20 22.37
N LEU A 438 -20.32 -6.35 22.77
CA LEU A 438 -19.80 -7.60 23.29
C LEU A 438 -19.38 -7.44 24.74
N TYR A 439 -19.81 -8.36 25.60
CA TYR A 439 -19.39 -8.44 26.99
C TYR A 439 -18.42 -9.60 27.15
N LEU A 440 -17.25 -9.34 27.73
CA LEU A 440 -16.22 -10.32 27.97
C LEU A 440 -16.02 -10.49 29.48
N VAL A 441 -16.08 -11.73 29.95
CA VAL A 441 -15.91 -12.09 31.36
C VAL A 441 -14.87 -13.21 31.45
N PRO A 442 -13.61 -12.90 31.72
CA PRO A 442 -12.57 -13.92 31.85
C PRO A 442 -12.71 -14.70 33.16
N GLN A 443 -12.30 -15.96 33.11
CA GLN A 443 -12.24 -16.83 34.31
C GLN A 443 -10.94 -16.65 35.09
N GLU A 444 -9.89 -16.17 34.44
CA GLU A 444 -8.59 -15.81 35.00
C GLU A 444 -8.19 -14.43 34.51
N ASP A 445 -7.28 -13.77 35.23
CA ASP A 445 -6.68 -12.51 34.73
C ASP A 445 -6.10 -12.74 33.33
N THR A 446 -6.50 -11.89 32.38
CA THR A 446 -6.07 -12.00 30.98
C THR A 446 -5.81 -10.64 30.37
N GLU A 447 -5.05 -10.63 29.27
CA GLU A 447 -4.88 -9.48 28.40
C GLU A 447 -5.69 -9.71 27.13
N LEU A 448 -6.49 -8.71 26.77
CA LEU A 448 -7.29 -8.68 25.56
C LEU A 448 -6.62 -7.80 24.51
N HIS A 449 -6.49 -8.30 23.31
CA HIS A 449 -6.27 -7.55 22.10
C HIS A 449 -7.49 -7.71 21.20
N ALA A 450 -8.05 -6.61 20.69
CA ALA A 450 -9.22 -6.65 19.81
C ALA A 450 -9.04 -5.66 18.66
N TRP A 451 -9.44 -6.08 17.47
CA TRP A 451 -9.36 -5.28 16.24
C TRP A 451 -10.74 -5.16 15.61
N GLY A 452 -11.12 -3.92 15.26
CA GLY A 452 -12.28 -3.65 14.42
C GLY A 452 -11.88 -3.62 12.95
N ASP A 453 -12.67 -4.26 12.11
CA ASP A 453 -12.47 -4.29 10.65
C ASP A 453 -13.30 -3.20 9.95
N GLN A 454 -12.96 -2.89 8.70
CA GLN A 454 -13.68 -1.96 7.81
C GLN A 454 -13.95 -0.56 8.39
N GLY A 455 -12.99 -0.02 9.14
CA GLY A 455 -13.09 1.33 9.69
C GLY A 455 -13.91 1.45 10.97
N LEU A 456 -14.21 0.33 11.64
CA LEU A 456 -14.85 0.34 12.95
C LEU A 456 -13.91 0.95 14.01
N ASN A 457 -14.43 1.95 14.72
CA ASN A 457 -13.82 2.40 15.95
C ASN A 457 -14.27 1.50 17.10
N LEU A 458 -13.39 1.24 18.05
CA LEU A 458 -13.68 0.45 19.23
C LEU A 458 -13.64 1.31 20.50
N LEU A 459 -14.56 1.03 21.42
CA LEU A 459 -14.60 1.58 22.77
C LEU A 459 -14.69 0.42 23.76
N ALA A 460 -13.76 0.35 24.69
CA ALA A 460 -13.84 -0.55 25.82
C ALA A 460 -14.42 0.18 27.02
N VAL A 461 -15.40 -0.42 27.68
CA VAL A 461 -15.99 0.09 28.93
C VAL A 461 -15.71 -0.93 30.03
N LYS A 462 -14.92 -0.54 31.02
CA LYS A 462 -14.53 -1.37 32.16
C LYS A 462 -15.67 -1.52 33.16
N ALA A 463 -15.56 -2.50 34.05
CA ALA A 463 -16.55 -2.73 35.12
C ALA A 463 -16.81 -1.51 36.02
N ASN A 464 -15.82 -0.65 36.20
CA ASN A 464 -15.93 0.60 36.97
C ASN A 464 -16.56 1.78 36.19
N GLY A 465 -16.93 1.56 34.90
CA GLY A 465 -17.47 2.59 34.01
C GLY A 465 -16.41 3.44 33.30
N GLU A 466 -15.14 3.15 33.46
CA GLU A 466 -14.05 3.80 32.71
C GLU A 466 -14.12 3.43 31.23
N GLU A 467 -14.07 4.44 30.37
CA GLU A 467 -14.08 4.29 28.94
C GLU A 467 -12.66 4.40 28.35
N VAL A 468 -12.25 3.43 27.54
CA VAL A 468 -10.98 3.41 26.83
C VAL A 468 -11.24 3.37 25.34
N LYS A 469 -10.88 4.43 24.65
CA LYS A 469 -11.01 4.51 23.20
C LYS A 469 -9.92 3.70 22.51
N GLY A 470 -10.29 3.06 21.42
CA GLY A 470 -9.35 2.36 20.56
C GLY A 470 -8.27 3.28 19.99
N THR A 471 -7.17 2.68 19.61
CA THR A 471 -5.98 3.33 19.06
C THR A 471 -5.70 2.82 17.66
N ASN A 472 -4.74 3.46 16.96
CA ASN A 472 -4.28 3.06 15.62
C ASN A 472 -2.92 2.35 15.65
N LYS A 473 -2.35 2.11 16.84
CA LYS A 473 -0.95 1.67 17.01
C LYS A 473 -0.67 0.24 16.54
N CYS A 474 -1.70 -0.55 16.27
CA CYS A 474 -1.63 -1.89 15.72
C CYS A 474 -2.79 -2.09 14.75
N SER A 475 -2.92 -1.16 13.77
CA SER A 475 -4.02 -1.16 12.79
C SER A 475 -3.69 -1.92 11.50
N VAL A 476 -2.53 -2.54 11.42
CA VAL A 476 -2.12 -3.36 10.27
C VAL A 476 -2.84 -4.69 10.28
N GLY A 477 -3.25 -5.17 9.12
CA GLY A 477 -3.92 -6.46 9.01
C GLY A 477 -3.00 -7.65 9.31
N ASP A 478 -3.61 -8.76 9.73
CA ASP A 478 -2.92 -9.96 10.21
C ASP A 478 -1.94 -10.57 9.19
N PHE A 479 -2.26 -10.51 7.89
CA PHE A 479 -1.43 -11.13 6.85
C PHE A 479 0.00 -10.57 6.76
N ASN A 480 0.23 -9.35 7.25
CA ASN A 480 1.56 -8.72 7.30
C ASN A 480 2.43 -9.25 8.45
N THR A 481 1.83 -9.87 9.46
CA THR A 481 2.44 -10.04 10.79
C THR A 481 3.51 -11.13 10.87
N SER A 482 3.71 -11.95 9.82
CA SER A 482 4.91 -12.78 9.70
C SER A 482 6.19 -11.95 9.53
N GLY A 483 6.07 -10.67 9.18
CA GLY A 483 7.19 -9.78 8.94
C GLY A 483 7.96 -10.01 7.65
N GLU A 484 7.63 -11.05 6.88
CA GLU A 484 8.32 -11.41 5.63
C GLU A 484 7.77 -10.67 4.39
N PRO A 485 6.44 -10.57 4.14
CA PRO A 485 5.89 -9.80 3.04
C PRO A 485 6.30 -8.33 3.12
N VAL A 486 6.40 -7.66 1.97
CA VAL A 486 6.66 -6.22 1.94
C VAL A 486 5.35 -5.47 2.20
N SER A 487 5.25 -4.85 3.35
CA SER A 487 4.05 -4.12 3.82
C SER A 487 3.99 -2.71 3.23
N ILE A 488 2.90 -2.39 2.51
CA ILE A 488 2.76 -1.15 1.74
C ILE A 488 1.69 -0.25 2.33
N GLY A 489 2.10 0.92 2.81
CA GLY A 489 1.22 2.01 3.21
C GLY A 489 0.85 2.94 2.04
N ALA A 490 -0.04 3.89 2.31
CA ALA A 490 -0.55 4.82 1.32
C ALA A 490 -0.23 6.28 1.67
N TRP A 491 0.17 7.07 0.68
CA TRP A 491 0.28 8.51 0.80
C TRP A 491 -0.45 9.24 -0.31
N CYS A 492 -0.81 10.50 -0.08
CA CYS A 492 -1.54 11.33 -1.03
C CYS A 492 -0.58 11.94 -2.05
N ALA A 493 -0.59 11.41 -3.26
CA ALA A 493 0.16 11.98 -4.38
C ALA A 493 -0.65 13.06 -5.13
N ASN A 494 -1.97 13.05 -4.99
CA ASN A 494 -2.89 13.90 -5.72
C ASN A 494 -4.05 14.37 -4.83
N ASP A 495 -4.08 15.67 -4.55
CA ASP A 495 -5.12 16.33 -3.75
C ASP A 495 -6.29 16.86 -4.58
N LYS A 496 -6.32 16.59 -5.89
CA LYS A 496 -7.35 17.08 -6.82
C LYS A 496 -7.80 15.99 -7.79
N ILE A 497 -9.10 15.96 -8.06
CA ILE A 497 -9.72 15.11 -9.08
C ILE A 497 -10.28 16.02 -10.18
N LYS A 498 -10.11 15.61 -11.43
CA LYS A 498 -10.70 16.27 -12.58
C LYS A 498 -11.46 15.25 -13.43
N TYR A 499 -12.76 15.40 -13.47
CA TYR A 499 -13.62 14.64 -14.39
C TYR A 499 -13.53 15.23 -15.80
N GLU A 500 -13.79 14.41 -16.81
CA GLU A 500 -13.76 14.88 -18.21
C GLU A 500 -14.76 16.03 -18.41
N GLY A 501 -14.28 17.13 -18.98
CA GLY A 501 -15.08 18.32 -19.24
C GLY A 501 -15.36 19.24 -18.04
N THR A 502 -14.76 18.94 -16.86
CA THR A 502 -14.93 19.76 -15.64
C THR A 502 -13.62 20.47 -15.25
N GLU A 503 -13.70 21.40 -14.31
CA GLU A 503 -12.53 21.92 -13.60
C GLU A 503 -12.09 20.94 -12.51
N ALA A 504 -10.82 21.01 -12.12
CA ALA A 504 -10.29 20.19 -11.04
C ALA A 504 -10.91 20.56 -9.69
N GLN A 505 -11.32 19.56 -8.93
CA GLN A 505 -11.93 19.69 -7.61
C GLN A 505 -10.94 19.24 -6.53
N GLU A 506 -10.88 19.95 -5.43
CA GLU A 506 -10.10 19.55 -4.25
C GLU A 506 -10.77 18.37 -3.53
N THR A 507 -9.97 17.43 -3.03
CA THR A 507 -10.47 16.22 -2.39
C THR A 507 -10.51 16.30 -0.85
N GLY A 508 -9.90 17.35 -0.29
CA GLY A 508 -9.71 17.50 1.16
C GLY A 508 -8.43 16.80 1.67
N GLU A 509 -7.77 16.04 0.84
CA GLU A 509 -6.47 15.42 1.17
C GLU A 509 -5.32 16.44 1.03
N THR A 510 -4.19 16.16 1.65
CA THR A 510 -2.97 16.99 1.53
C THR A 510 -1.92 16.24 0.73
N ALA A 511 -1.54 16.78 -0.42
CA ALA A 511 -0.51 16.16 -1.24
C ALA A 511 0.84 16.13 -0.53
N GLY A 512 1.47 14.98 -0.50
CA GLY A 512 2.70 14.70 0.23
C GLY A 512 2.46 14.00 1.56
N ASP A 513 1.31 14.18 2.19
CA ASP A 513 1.00 13.59 3.49
C ASP A 513 0.57 12.12 3.38
N VAL A 514 0.67 11.38 4.48
CA VAL A 514 0.15 10.02 4.58
C VAL A 514 -1.36 10.02 4.44
N ALA A 515 -1.90 9.05 3.73
CA ALA A 515 -3.35 8.91 3.62
C ALA A 515 -3.98 8.64 5.00
N PHE A 516 -5.10 9.31 5.28
CA PHE A 516 -5.80 9.20 6.58
C PHE A 516 -6.00 7.73 7.00
N PHE A 517 -6.46 6.91 6.07
CA PHE A 517 -6.80 5.51 6.31
C PHE A 517 -5.60 4.56 6.42
N SER A 518 -4.41 4.96 5.94
CA SER A 518 -3.26 4.04 5.85
C SER A 518 -2.89 3.45 7.21
N SER A 519 -3.06 2.13 7.35
CA SER A 519 -2.74 1.39 8.58
C SER A 519 -1.25 1.38 8.87
N TYR A 520 -0.91 1.35 10.17
CA TYR A 520 0.47 1.41 10.65
C TYR A 520 0.59 0.86 12.07
N GLY A 521 1.80 0.70 12.51
CA GLY A 521 2.14 0.41 13.91
C GLY A 521 3.04 -0.79 14.06
N THR A 522 3.11 -1.28 15.30
CA THR A 522 3.87 -2.48 15.64
C THR A 522 2.89 -3.61 15.91
N ASP A 523 3.06 -4.73 15.24
CA ASP A 523 2.28 -5.94 15.49
C ASP A 523 2.69 -6.63 16.80
N LEU A 524 2.00 -7.70 17.18
CA LEU A 524 2.31 -8.42 18.42
C LEU A 524 3.57 -9.28 18.33
N ALA A 525 4.10 -9.54 17.13
CA ALA A 525 5.41 -10.16 16.92
C ALA A 525 6.56 -9.14 17.04
N GLY A 526 6.27 -7.85 17.05
CA GLY A 526 7.24 -6.78 17.17
C GLY A 526 7.72 -6.18 15.86
N HIS A 527 7.15 -6.57 14.71
CA HIS A 527 7.47 -5.98 13.42
C HIS A 527 6.80 -4.61 13.28
N LYS A 528 7.49 -3.70 12.64
CA LYS A 528 6.99 -2.35 12.34
C LYS A 528 6.44 -2.28 10.93
N HIS A 529 5.29 -1.66 10.78
CA HIS A 529 4.59 -1.49 9.51
C HIS A 529 4.13 -0.05 9.28
N PRO A 530 3.99 0.37 8.01
CA PRO A 530 4.40 -0.32 6.79
C PRO A 530 5.93 -0.30 6.61
N ASP A 531 6.48 -1.12 5.68
CA ASP A 531 7.88 -1.00 5.27
C ASP A 531 8.10 0.31 4.50
N VAL A 532 7.15 0.69 3.65
CA VAL A 532 7.22 1.89 2.81
C VAL A 532 5.82 2.33 2.39
N CYS A 533 5.66 3.60 2.01
CA CYS A 533 4.44 4.10 1.40
C CYS A 533 4.59 4.33 -0.11
N ALA A 534 3.52 4.02 -0.85
CA ALA A 534 3.36 4.37 -2.26
C ALA A 534 2.11 5.24 -2.48
N PRO A 535 1.93 5.89 -3.65
CA PRO A 535 0.72 6.65 -3.94
C PRO A 535 -0.55 5.81 -3.82
N GLY A 536 -1.47 6.22 -2.95
CA GLY A 536 -2.68 5.42 -2.64
C GLY A 536 -3.98 6.22 -2.56
N THR A 537 -3.97 7.55 -2.80
CA THR A 537 -5.19 8.34 -2.85
C THR A 537 -5.44 8.89 -4.25
N ASN A 538 -6.71 8.90 -4.66
CA ASN A 538 -7.16 9.44 -5.93
C ASN A 538 -6.36 8.92 -7.14
N VAL A 539 -6.01 7.64 -7.11
CA VAL A 539 -5.25 6.98 -8.17
C VAL A 539 -6.17 6.66 -9.34
N VAL A 540 -5.83 7.15 -10.53
CA VAL A 540 -6.61 6.94 -11.75
C VAL A 540 -6.14 5.68 -12.46
N ALA A 541 -7.05 4.72 -12.68
CA ALA A 541 -6.74 3.45 -13.34
C ALA A 541 -7.98 2.85 -14.01
N ALA A 542 -7.83 1.70 -14.69
CA ALA A 542 -8.89 1.06 -15.43
C ALA A 542 -10.02 0.55 -14.54
N TYR A 543 -11.24 0.72 -15.00
CA TYR A 543 -12.43 0.11 -14.41
C TYR A 543 -12.91 -1.09 -15.26
N ASN A 544 -13.65 -1.98 -14.62
CA ASN A 544 -14.25 -3.14 -15.26
C ASN A 544 -15.49 -2.73 -16.05
N SER A 545 -15.46 -2.88 -17.37
CA SER A 545 -16.59 -2.52 -18.24
C SER A 545 -17.80 -3.45 -18.14
N PHE A 546 -17.69 -4.53 -17.37
CA PHE A 546 -18.81 -5.45 -17.07
C PHE A 546 -19.55 -5.08 -15.78
N ASP A 547 -18.98 -4.21 -14.96
CA ASP A 547 -19.59 -3.73 -13.73
C ASP A 547 -20.64 -2.65 -14.06
N PRO A 548 -21.93 -2.87 -13.77
CA PRO A 548 -23.00 -1.95 -14.16
C PRO A 548 -23.00 -0.63 -13.40
N ASP A 549 -22.31 -0.59 -12.25
CA ASP A 549 -22.39 0.55 -11.32
C ASP A 549 -21.27 1.58 -11.53
N VAL A 550 -20.23 1.25 -12.31
CA VAL A 550 -19.04 2.10 -12.44
C VAL A 550 -19.18 3.30 -13.38
N GLU A 551 -20.19 3.34 -14.26
CA GLU A 551 -20.30 4.45 -15.24
C GLU A 551 -20.45 5.81 -14.57
N SER A 552 -21.08 5.87 -13.39
CA SER A 552 -21.27 7.10 -12.61
C SER A 552 -19.98 7.63 -11.96
N TRP A 553 -18.96 6.81 -11.82
CA TRP A 553 -17.69 7.14 -11.16
C TRP A 553 -16.53 7.31 -12.14
N ALA A 554 -16.79 7.16 -13.44
CA ALA A 554 -15.77 7.24 -14.46
C ALA A 554 -15.25 8.65 -14.64
N ILE A 555 -13.92 8.81 -14.63
CA ILE A 555 -13.22 10.07 -14.95
C ILE A 555 -13.04 10.21 -16.46
N TYR A 556 -12.75 9.12 -17.14
CA TYR A 556 -12.50 9.06 -18.58
C TYR A 556 -13.21 7.85 -19.19
N GLN A 557 -13.76 8.03 -20.38
CA GLN A 557 -14.50 7.01 -21.09
C GLN A 557 -14.06 6.95 -22.57
N ARG A 558 -13.76 5.76 -23.07
CA ARG A 558 -13.48 5.51 -24.48
C ARG A 558 -14.71 4.90 -25.16
N LYS A 559 -15.46 5.71 -25.88
CA LYS A 559 -16.74 5.32 -26.50
C LYS A 559 -16.56 4.47 -27.74
N GLY A 560 -17.50 3.53 -27.92
CA GLY A 560 -17.72 2.82 -29.18
C GLY A 560 -16.66 1.81 -29.57
N TYR A 561 -15.84 1.36 -28.63
CA TYR A 561 -14.89 0.29 -28.90
C TYR A 561 -15.62 -1.06 -28.94
N ASN A 562 -15.74 -1.62 -30.14
CA ASN A 562 -16.14 -3.02 -30.26
C ASN A 562 -14.95 -3.85 -29.80
N GLY A 563 -15.11 -4.58 -28.69
CA GLY A 563 -14.08 -5.52 -28.26
C GLY A 563 -13.69 -6.41 -29.46
N GLN A 564 -12.40 -6.50 -29.77
CA GLN A 564 -11.88 -7.32 -30.90
C GLN A 564 -12.04 -8.83 -30.67
N PHE A 565 -12.89 -9.23 -29.76
CA PHE A 565 -13.11 -10.63 -29.46
C PHE A 565 -14.22 -11.17 -30.35
N THR A 566 -13.87 -12.17 -31.12
CA THR A 566 -14.81 -12.91 -31.98
C THR A 566 -15.99 -13.40 -31.16
N GLY A 567 -17.22 -12.98 -31.54
CA GLY A 567 -18.47 -13.41 -30.94
C GLY A 567 -19.16 -12.44 -29.99
N GLN A 568 -18.59 -11.25 -29.67
CA GLN A 568 -19.30 -10.22 -28.93
C GLN A 568 -19.99 -9.21 -29.84
N THR A 569 -21.29 -9.11 -29.71
CA THR A 569 -22.14 -8.14 -30.43
C THR A 569 -22.41 -6.86 -29.62
N GLU A 570 -22.04 -6.85 -28.33
CA GLU A 570 -22.29 -5.71 -27.44
C GLU A 570 -21.20 -4.69 -27.57
N LYS A 571 -21.57 -3.43 -27.81
CA LYS A 571 -20.68 -2.28 -27.68
C LYS A 571 -20.55 -1.97 -26.22
N ARG A 572 -19.30 -1.93 -25.72
CA ARG A 572 -19.01 -1.51 -24.37
C ARG A 572 -18.04 -0.36 -24.39
N ASP A 573 -18.21 0.55 -23.46
CA ASP A 573 -17.30 1.63 -23.23
C ASP A 573 -16.26 1.20 -22.18
N TYR A 574 -14.99 1.40 -22.48
CA TYR A 574 -13.92 1.17 -21.50
C TYR A 574 -13.77 2.41 -20.64
N LEU A 575 -13.70 2.22 -19.35
CA LEU A 575 -13.75 3.27 -18.34
C LEU A 575 -12.45 3.33 -17.54
N TRP A 576 -12.14 4.53 -17.09
CA TRP A 576 -11.08 4.80 -16.11
C TRP A 576 -11.66 5.66 -15.00
N GLY A 577 -11.37 5.32 -13.78
CA GLY A 577 -11.84 6.02 -12.61
C GLY A 577 -10.79 6.15 -11.54
N THR A 578 -11.15 6.77 -10.43
CA THR A 578 -10.27 7.01 -9.29
C THR A 578 -10.69 6.18 -8.09
N ASN A 579 -9.70 5.58 -7.43
CA ASN A 579 -9.87 4.90 -6.15
C ASN A 579 -8.81 5.35 -5.15
N SER A 580 -9.14 5.17 -3.86
CA SER A 580 -8.23 5.42 -2.74
C SER A 580 -8.18 4.20 -1.82
N GLY A 581 -7.01 3.86 -1.34
CA GLY A 581 -6.76 2.72 -0.45
C GLY A 581 -5.30 2.29 -0.49
N THR A 582 -4.84 1.57 0.51
CA THR A 582 -3.58 0.83 0.44
C THR A 582 -3.62 -0.21 -0.68
N SER A 583 -4.82 -0.61 -1.10
CA SER A 583 -5.08 -1.41 -2.31
C SER A 583 -4.55 -0.78 -3.60
N MET A 584 -4.40 0.55 -3.67
CA MET A 584 -3.87 1.27 -4.84
C MET A 584 -2.37 1.50 -4.73
N SER A 585 -1.86 1.68 -3.51
CA SER A 585 -0.42 1.82 -3.26
C SER A 585 0.34 0.50 -3.45
N THR A 586 -0.26 -0.62 -3.09
CA THR A 586 0.36 -1.96 -3.22
C THR A 586 0.71 -2.31 -4.66
N PRO A 587 -0.20 -2.23 -5.65
CA PRO A 587 0.16 -2.48 -7.04
C PRO A 587 1.10 -1.42 -7.62
N ALA A 588 1.10 -0.19 -7.12
CA ALA A 588 2.10 0.80 -7.51
C ALA A 588 3.51 0.38 -7.08
N ALA A 589 3.66 -0.09 -5.84
CA ALA A 589 4.92 -0.67 -5.35
C ALA A 589 5.30 -1.94 -6.12
N ALA A 590 4.33 -2.82 -6.41
CA ALA A 590 4.58 -4.04 -7.19
C ALA A 590 5.12 -3.74 -8.60
N GLY A 591 4.56 -2.74 -9.28
CA GLY A 591 5.09 -2.28 -10.56
C GLY A 591 6.52 -1.76 -10.46
N ILE A 592 6.86 -1.01 -9.43
CA ILE A 592 8.23 -0.51 -9.18
C ILE A 592 9.20 -1.67 -8.95
N VAL A 593 8.81 -2.62 -8.10
CA VAL A 593 9.63 -3.81 -7.81
C VAL A 593 9.83 -4.65 -9.08
N ALA A 594 8.85 -4.72 -9.98
CA ALA A 594 9.02 -5.41 -11.28
C ALA A 594 10.10 -4.74 -12.15
N LEU A 595 10.30 -3.41 -12.08
CA LEU A 595 11.42 -2.74 -12.76
C LEU A 595 12.76 -3.15 -12.13
N TRP A 596 12.84 -3.25 -10.82
CA TRP A 596 14.03 -3.68 -10.09
C TRP A 596 14.37 -5.14 -10.38
N MET A 597 13.36 -6.02 -10.37
CA MET A 597 13.53 -7.44 -10.69
C MET A 597 13.96 -7.67 -12.15
N GLN A 598 13.47 -6.86 -13.10
CA GLN A 598 14.00 -6.87 -14.47
C GLN A 598 15.50 -6.59 -14.48
N ALA A 599 15.95 -5.54 -13.79
CA ALA A 599 17.37 -5.20 -13.76
C ALA A 599 18.23 -6.29 -13.11
N ALA A 600 17.77 -6.86 -12.00
CA ALA A 600 18.45 -7.97 -11.33
C ALA A 600 18.55 -9.19 -12.27
N ASN A 601 17.45 -9.56 -12.92
CA ASN A 601 17.40 -10.67 -13.84
C ASN A 601 18.31 -10.47 -15.07
N ASP A 602 18.36 -9.24 -15.63
CA ASP A 602 19.27 -8.88 -16.72
C ASP A 602 20.76 -9.05 -16.33
N MET A 603 21.07 -8.96 -15.04
CA MET A 603 22.40 -9.20 -14.46
C MET A 603 22.61 -10.65 -13.98
N GLY A 604 21.64 -11.53 -14.14
CA GLY A 604 21.68 -12.89 -13.63
C GLY A 604 21.62 -12.99 -12.10
N LYS A 605 21.05 -11.97 -11.42
CA LYS A 605 20.81 -11.92 -9.97
C LYS A 605 19.35 -12.25 -9.68
N THR A 606 19.11 -12.78 -8.48
CA THR A 606 17.76 -13.00 -7.92
C THR A 606 17.52 -12.04 -6.77
N LEU A 607 16.28 -11.65 -6.55
CA LEU A 607 15.87 -10.84 -5.40
C LEU A 607 14.81 -11.58 -4.58
N THR A 608 14.97 -11.59 -3.27
CA THR A 608 13.99 -12.07 -2.30
C THR A 608 13.17 -10.90 -1.75
N CYS A 609 12.10 -11.19 -0.99
CA CYS A 609 11.37 -10.15 -0.25
C CYS A 609 12.30 -9.34 0.68
N GLN A 610 13.28 -9.98 1.33
CA GLN A 610 14.24 -9.28 2.18
C GLN A 610 15.15 -8.35 1.38
N ASP A 611 15.65 -8.78 0.21
CA ASP A 611 16.45 -7.89 -0.67
C ASP A 611 15.63 -6.66 -1.10
N ILE A 612 14.33 -6.84 -1.38
CA ILE A 612 13.43 -5.72 -1.72
C ILE A 612 13.29 -4.77 -0.53
N LYS A 613 13.13 -5.26 0.71
CA LYS A 613 13.10 -4.43 1.92
C LYS A 613 14.40 -3.66 2.10
N ASP A 614 15.53 -4.29 1.85
CA ASP A 614 16.84 -3.64 1.93
C ASP A 614 16.99 -2.54 0.86
N ILE A 615 16.55 -2.78 -0.38
CA ILE A 615 16.49 -1.76 -1.44
C ILE A 615 15.62 -0.59 -0.99
N ILE A 616 14.43 -0.85 -0.47
CA ILE A 616 13.48 0.15 0.05
C ILE A 616 14.13 0.99 1.16
N ALA A 617 14.77 0.34 2.12
CA ALA A 617 15.41 1.03 3.25
C ALA A 617 16.51 2.02 2.80
N HIS A 618 17.20 1.72 1.71
CA HIS A 618 18.29 2.55 1.19
C HIS A 618 17.85 3.59 0.16
N SER A 619 16.71 3.40 -0.50
CA SER A 619 16.33 4.17 -1.69
C SER A 619 15.07 5.01 -1.55
N SER A 620 14.32 4.87 -0.45
CA SER A 620 13.09 5.63 -0.25
C SER A 620 13.33 7.13 -0.08
N ASP A 621 12.39 7.94 -0.57
CA ASP A 621 12.41 9.39 -0.39
C ASP A 621 11.88 9.78 0.98
N THR A 622 12.53 10.78 1.59
CA THR A 622 12.06 11.43 2.83
C THR A 622 11.82 12.91 2.60
N ASP A 623 10.85 13.48 3.28
CA ASP A 623 10.50 14.89 3.28
C ASP A 623 9.88 15.31 4.62
N GLU A 624 9.40 16.55 4.72
CA GLU A 624 8.78 17.07 5.94
C GLU A 624 7.61 16.23 6.47
N PHE A 625 6.85 15.56 5.62
CA PHE A 625 5.74 14.70 6.03
C PHE A 625 6.23 13.37 6.61
N THR A 626 7.22 12.76 5.97
CA THR A 626 7.82 11.51 6.47
C THR A 626 8.58 11.75 7.78
N GLU A 627 9.19 12.92 7.95
CA GLU A 627 9.86 13.30 9.19
C GLU A 627 8.88 13.62 10.32
N ALA A 628 7.68 14.13 9.99
CA ALA A 628 6.64 14.44 10.97
C ALA A 628 5.90 13.20 11.50
N SER A 629 5.79 12.13 10.69
CA SER A 629 5.06 10.90 11.02
C SER A 629 5.82 9.65 10.57
N PRO A 630 7.05 9.41 11.04
CA PRO A 630 7.90 8.34 10.53
C PRO A 630 7.31 6.94 10.76
N GLU A 631 6.54 6.75 11.84
CA GLU A 631 5.85 5.49 12.13
C GLU A 631 4.76 5.13 11.12
N ARG A 632 4.23 6.11 10.39
CA ARG A 632 3.20 5.91 9.37
C ARG A 632 3.75 5.71 7.97
N PHE A 633 5.00 6.14 7.72
CA PHE A 633 5.64 6.05 6.41
C PHE A 633 6.63 4.89 6.28
N GLY A 634 7.01 4.23 7.39
CA GLY A 634 8.10 3.26 7.40
C GLY A 634 9.42 3.89 6.95
N HIS A 635 10.04 3.35 5.91
CA HIS A 635 11.27 3.94 5.33
C HIS A 635 11.03 5.20 4.48
N GLY A 636 9.77 5.61 4.28
CA GLY A 636 9.43 6.79 3.49
C GLY A 636 8.56 6.51 2.28
N LYS A 637 8.81 7.23 1.18
CA LYS A 637 8.09 7.12 -0.08
C LYS A 637 8.91 6.33 -1.09
N ILE A 638 8.35 5.26 -1.65
CA ILE A 638 9.07 4.39 -2.60
C ILE A 638 9.52 5.16 -3.84
N ASN A 639 10.76 4.93 -4.28
CA ASN A 639 11.37 5.60 -5.42
C ASN A 639 11.93 4.59 -6.43
N ALA A 640 11.32 4.51 -7.61
CA ALA A 640 11.69 3.55 -8.64
C ALA A 640 13.12 3.74 -9.15
N TYR A 641 13.53 4.98 -9.38
CA TYR A 641 14.84 5.30 -9.94
C TYR A 641 15.98 5.03 -8.94
N LYS A 642 15.84 5.50 -7.70
CA LYS A 642 16.88 5.28 -6.67
C LYS A 642 17.05 3.80 -6.34
N GLY A 643 15.93 3.05 -6.20
CA GLY A 643 15.99 1.62 -5.97
C GLY A 643 16.64 0.88 -7.14
N LEU A 644 16.36 1.30 -8.38
CA LEU A 644 17.00 0.72 -9.56
C LEU A 644 18.51 0.98 -9.58
N LEU A 645 18.96 2.17 -9.23
CA LEU A 645 20.39 2.47 -9.10
C LEU A 645 21.08 1.59 -8.05
N TYR A 646 20.40 1.33 -6.93
CA TYR A 646 20.89 0.43 -5.90
C TYR A 646 21.04 -1.01 -6.43
N VAL A 647 20.02 -1.54 -7.13
CA VAL A 647 20.07 -2.88 -7.76
C VAL A 647 21.20 -3.00 -8.76
N LEU A 648 21.46 -1.95 -9.53
CA LEU A 648 22.51 -1.91 -10.54
C LEU A 648 23.93 -1.73 -9.96
N ASP A 649 24.09 -1.69 -8.63
CA ASP A 649 25.33 -1.33 -7.94
C ASP A 649 25.88 0.05 -8.41
N MET A 650 25.00 0.86 -8.97
CA MET A 650 25.26 2.25 -9.29
C MET A 650 24.91 3.04 -8.06
N GLU A 651 25.81 3.05 -7.05
CA GLU A 651 25.60 3.88 -5.89
C GLU A 651 25.15 5.26 -6.36
N THR A 652 24.04 5.73 -5.78
CA THR A 652 23.69 7.14 -5.90
C THR A 652 24.84 7.89 -5.27
N SER A 653 25.80 8.29 -6.07
CA SER A 653 26.97 9.07 -5.61
C SER A 653 26.59 10.50 -5.21
N ILE A 654 25.34 10.68 -4.83
CA ILE A 654 24.87 11.79 -4.03
C ILE A 654 24.38 11.14 -2.73
N PRO A 655 25.25 10.99 -1.70
CA PRO A 655 24.74 10.93 -0.35
C PRO A 655 23.81 12.14 -0.25
N THR A 656 22.65 11.98 0.36
CA THR A 656 21.85 13.14 0.76
C THR A 656 22.82 14.05 1.50
N LEU A 657 23.33 15.07 0.78
CA LEU A 657 24.27 16.01 1.37
C LEU A 657 23.48 16.57 2.54
N SER A 658 23.91 16.25 3.76
CA SER A 658 23.29 16.78 4.95
C SER A 658 23.06 18.26 4.71
N LYS A 659 21.81 18.73 4.78
CA LYS A 659 21.47 20.16 4.64
C LYS A 659 22.14 21.00 5.74
N GLU A 660 22.75 20.33 6.73
CA GLU A 660 23.48 20.97 7.79
C GLU A 660 24.89 21.30 7.28
N GLN A 661 25.18 22.58 7.17
CA GLN A 661 26.57 23.02 7.12
C GLN A 661 27.25 22.55 8.40
N PRO A 662 28.50 22.05 8.31
CA PRO A 662 29.23 21.62 9.49
C PRO A 662 29.24 22.75 10.51
N ARG A 663 28.60 22.57 11.65
CA ARG A 663 28.56 23.57 12.72
C ARG A 663 29.99 23.75 13.22
N ASN A 664 30.48 24.96 13.21
CA ASN A 664 31.80 25.35 13.66
C ASN A 664 33.00 24.94 12.75
N VAL A 665 32.78 24.56 11.50
CA VAL A 665 33.84 24.33 10.51
C VAL A 665 33.81 25.41 9.45
N SER A 666 34.92 26.11 9.23
CA SER A 666 35.04 27.07 8.13
C SER A 666 36.01 26.58 7.06
N PHE A 667 35.72 26.88 5.80
CA PHE A 667 36.50 26.41 4.66
C PHE A 667 37.13 27.54 3.90
N ARG A 668 38.40 27.36 3.57
CA ARG A 668 39.17 28.29 2.72
C ARG A 668 40.00 27.49 1.72
N VAL A 669 39.85 27.79 0.44
CA VAL A 669 40.60 27.11 -0.64
C VAL A 669 41.79 27.96 -1.05
N THR A 670 42.96 27.38 -1.11
CA THR A 670 44.20 28.05 -1.60
C THR A 670 44.97 27.04 -2.46
N GLY A 671 44.93 27.23 -3.77
CA GLY A 671 45.54 26.29 -4.71
C GLY A 671 44.94 24.88 -4.58
N ASP A 672 45.78 23.92 -4.32
CA ASP A 672 45.40 22.50 -4.17
C ASP A 672 45.02 22.09 -2.74
N ILE A 673 44.87 23.03 -1.85
CA ILE A 673 44.59 22.78 -0.43
C ILE A 673 43.30 23.46 -0.01
N VAL A 674 42.44 22.71 0.66
CA VAL A 674 41.25 23.21 1.38
C VAL A 674 41.59 23.18 2.87
N TYR A 675 41.58 24.34 3.50
CA TYR A 675 41.66 24.45 4.94
C TYR A 675 40.27 24.24 5.53
N ALA A 676 40.15 23.37 6.53
CA ALA A 676 38.94 23.02 7.24
C ALA A 676 39.08 23.38 8.72
N ASP A 677 39.09 24.70 9.00
CA ASP A 677 39.30 25.22 10.34
C ASP A 677 38.14 24.81 11.28
N GLY A 678 38.47 24.13 12.36
CA GLY A 678 37.52 23.61 13.34
C GLY A 678 37.09 22.15 13.12
N ALA A 679 37.60 21.50 12.08
CA ALA A 679 37.40 20.07 11.89
C ALA A 679 38.53 19.24 12.52
N GLU A 680 38.21 18.05 13.02
CA GLU A 680 39.18 17.16 13.65
C GLU A 680 39.99 16.38 12.61
N ASP A 681 41.29 16.22 12.86
CA ASP A 681 42.16 15.37 12.04
C ASP A 681 41.67 13.92 12.04
N GLY A 682 41.78 13.26 10.90
CA GLY A 682 41.23 11.91 10.70
C GLY A 682 39.75 11.88 10.28
N THR A 683 39.04 13.03 10.24
CA THR A 683 37.69 13.08 9.74
C THR A 683 37.65 12.62 8.26
N PRO A 684 36.86 11.60 7.90
CA PRO A 684 36.72 11.15 6.50
C PRO A 684 36.14 12.25 5.62
N VAL A 685 36.70 12.41 4.43
CA VAL A 685 36.22 13.37 3.42
C VAL A 685 36.00 12.66 2.09
N ALA A 686 34.78 12.73 1.58
CA ALA A 686 34.45 12.32 0.24
C ALA A 686 34.28 13.55 -0.66
N ILE A 687 34.97 13.56 -1.81
CA ILE A 687 34.95 14.67 -2.77
C ILE A 687 34.19 14.22 -4.03
N TYR A 688 33.14 14.96 -4.36
CA TYR A 688 32.28 14.69 -5.52
C TYR A 688 32.40 15.81 -6.55
N ASN A 689 32.33 15.47 -7.83
CA ASN A 689 32.19 16.49 -8.88
C ASN A 689 30.72 16.96 -8.98
N LEU A 690 30.44 17.98 -9.81
CA LEU A 690 29.09 18.50 -10.02
C LEU A 690 28.10 17.50 -10.65
N LYS A 691 28.58 16.35 -11.15
CA LYS A 691 27.74 15.26 -11.64
C LYS A 691 27.40 14.28 -10.53
N GLY A 692 27.84 14.53 -9.29
CA GLY A 692 27.66 13.64 -8.16
C GLY A 692 28.59 12.42 -8.16
N VAL A 693 29.58 12.35 -9.06
CA VAL A 693 30.54 11.25 -9.09
C VAL A 693 31.59 11.47 -8.01
N LEU A 694 31.80 10.47 -7.15
CA LEU A 694 32.90 10.44 -6.20
C LEU A 694 34.24 10.46 -6.98
N VAL A 695 35.02 11.50 -6.79
CA VAL A 695 36.31 11.67 -7.47
C VAL A 695 37.49 11.42 -6.57
N ARG A 696 37.28 11.44 -5.25
CA ARG A 696 38.29 11.13 -4.25
C ARG A 696 37.71 10.90 -2.88
N GLU A 697 38.27 9.96 -2.16
CA GLU A 697 38.16 9.82 -0.71
C GLU A 697 39.50 10.17 -0.06
N THR A 698 39.46 10.88 1.07
CA THR A 698 40.63 11.29 1.84
C THR A 698 40.21 11.52 3.29
N VAL A 699 41.13 11.99 4.10
CA VAL A 699 40.87 12.41 5.48
C VAL A 699 41.42 13.81 5.69
N ILE A 700 40.97 14.48 6.73
CA ILE A 700 41.57 15.77 7.18
C ILE A 700 42.90 15.46 7.87
N GLU A 701 43.95 16.11 7.42
CA GLU A 701 45.28 16.02 8.00
C GLU A 701 45.81 17.43 8.28
N GLY A 702 46.16 17.73 9.55
CA GLY A 702 46.62 19.05 9.96
C GLY A 702 45.65 20.18 9.64
N GLY A 703 44.33 19.91 9.77
CA GLY A 703 43.26 20.84 9.42
C GLY A 703 43.13 21.11 7.91
N THR A 704 43.68 20.26 7.05
CA THR A 704 43.68 20.44 5.60
C THR A 704 43.19 19.24 4.84
N ILE A 705 42.63 19.49 3.63
CA ILE A 705 42.17 18.48 2.67
C ILE A 705 42.90 18.72 1.35
N SER A 706 43.59 17.71 0.83
CA SER A 706 44.32 17.82 -0.44
C SER A 706 43.41 17.60 -1.62
N THR A 707 43.35 18.56 -2.55
CA THR A 707 42.70 18.47 -3.85
C THR A 707 43.69 18.39 -5.00
N GLY A 708 44.98 18.14 -4.71
CA GLY A 708 46.03 18.02 -5.73
C GLY A 708 45.69 16.94 -6.77
N GLY A 709 45.90 17.22 -8.05
CA GLY A 709 45.57 16.30 -9.14
C GLY A 709 44.10 16.31 -9.60
N LEU A 710 43.15 16.93 -8.87
CA LEU A 710 41.81 17.16 -9.38
C LEU A 710 41.85 18.30 -10.41
N PRO A 711 41.05 18.25 -11.51
CA PRO A 711 40.88 19.36 -12.43
C PRO A 711 40.35 20.61 -11.73
N LYS A 712 40.54 21.79 -12.32
CA LYS A 712 39.84 23.00 -11.85
C LYS A 712 38.35 22.84 -12.00
N GLY A 713 37.59 23.16 -10.97
CA GLY A 713 36.13 22.97 -10.98
C GLY A 713 35.51 23.18 -9.60
N VAL A 714 34.21 23.02 -9.55
CA VAL A 714 33.45 23.03 -8.31
C VAL A 714 33.25 21.58 -7.85
N TYR A 715 33.47 21.34 -6.55
CA TYR A 715 33.35 20.04 -5.91
C TYR A 715 32.51 20.13 -4.65
N ALA A 716 31.75 19.09 -4.38
CA ALA A 716 31.09 18.92 -3.09
C ALA A 716 32.01 18.08 -2.18
N LEU A 717 32.28 18.57 -0.99
CA LEU A 717 32.99 17.86 0.05
C LEU A 717 32.00 17.40 1.11
N GLN A 718 31.98 16.13 1.41
CA GLN A 718 31.25 15.56 2.55
C GLN A 718 32.28 15.19 3.63
N LEU A 719 32.05 15.70 4.84
CA LEU A 719 32.94 15.50 5.99
C LEU A 719 32.30 14.51 6.97
N GLY A 720 32.41 13.22 6.72
CA GLY A 720 31.82 12.18 7.56
C GLY A 720 30.35 12.48 7.89
N LYS A 721 30.01 12.51 9.18
CA LYS A 721 28.68 12.87 9.71
C LYS A 721 28.52 14.36 10.02
N LEU A 722 29.54 15.17 9.82
CA LEU A 722 29.56 16.59 10.23
C LEU A 722 28.78 17.49 9.24
N GLY A 723 28.55 17.03 8.00
CA GLY A 723 27.86 17.79 6.98
C GLY A 723 28.66 17.91 5.69
N SER A 724 28.18 18.76 4.76
CA SER A 724 28.81 18.95 3.45
C SER A 724 28.96 20.42 3.08
N THR A 725 29.90 20.70 2.19
CA THR A 725 30.15 22.04 1.67
C THR A 725 30.55 21.97 0.20
N LEU A 726 30.33 23.08 -0.52
CA LEU A 726 30.86 23.25 -1.87
C LEU A 726 32.18 24.02 -1.82
N ILE A 727 33.15 23.54 -2.56
CA ILE A 727 34.43 24.24 -2.76
C ILE A 727 34.67 24.49 -4.24
N ARG A 728 35.44 25.51 -4.52
CA ARG A 728 35.98 25.77 -5.85
C ARG A 728 37.48 25.64 -5.86
N LYS A 729 37.97 24.71 -6.66
CA LYS A 729 39.42 24.53 -6.90
C LYS A 729 39.89 25.40 -8.07
#